data_23d6b633cac1f3c26586437552de92d3
#
_entry.id   23d6b633cac1f3c26586437552de92d3
#
_cell.length_a   1.000
_cell.length_b   1.000
_cell.length_c   1.000
_cell.angle_alpha   90.00
_cell.angle_beta   90.00
_cell.angle_gamma   90.00
#
_symmetry.space_group_name_H-M   'P 1'
#
loop_
_entity.id
_entity.type
_entity.pdbx_description
1 polymer ?
#
loop_
_entity_poly.entity_id
_entity_poly.type
_entity_poly.pdbx_seq_one_letter_code
_entity_poly.pdbx_strand_id
1 'polypeptide(L)'
;KLNAHERVLDFRAGVLRREAEWESPTGRTVRIRSTRLVSLTQRSIAAVCFEVEALDGPTRVVVQSELIANEEMPPADGDPRAAAALMNPLRPDMCVEQDGQITMVHTVSSSKLRVAAAMDHTVECHESTQTRSVHSEDLGRFTVSALLRPGHVLRIVKFVAYGWSATRSLPAVRDQVDAALSAVRQTGWEGLLAEQRACLDEFWARADVEIEGDPQIQQAVRFALFHLFQAGQRAEQRAIPAKGLTGSGYDGHAFWDTESFVLQVLTYTAPDAVAHALRWRQSTLPMALERAKQYGLDGAAFPWRTISGQECSGYWPAGTAAFHINADIADAVLRYQLATGDKKFEHETGVELLVSTARLWSSLGHFDGAGQFRIEGVTGPDEYSALSDNNVYTNLMAQQNLAAAAGAVARDPERAHELGVTPEEADRWRAAAKGMFVPYDETRGVHPQSDGFTDHEVWDFQDTPPEKYPLLLHYPYFQLYRKQVIKQADLVLALHLRGDAFDARDKARDFDYYERLTVRDSSLSACSQAVIAAEVGHLRLAYDYLCEAALMDLDNLEKNTADGLHMAALAGSWIALVAGFGGMRHREDGLFFAPRLPAGWDRLCFKLLLEGRVLRVEIVKGRATYTLDPQAADSGTGATLDVRHYDTRLILKPGEPSRAPIPDPVTHPGPQQPPGREPRTPRQHLQ
;
A
#
# COMPACT_ATOMS: atom_id res chain seq x y z
N LYS A 1 -10.92 -23.81 -30.89
CA LYS A 1 -11.48 -24.29 -29.62
C LYS A 1 -10.38 -24.29 -28.54
N LEU A 2 -10.63 -23.72 -27.36
CA LEU A 2 -9.73 -23.81 -26.23
C LEU A 2 -9.97 -25.15 -25.51
N ASN A 3 -8.94 -26.00 -25.45
CA ASN A 3 -9.04 -27.35 -24.85
C ASN A 3 -8.55 -27.36 -23.40
N ALA A 4 -7.51 -26.58 -23.09
CA ALA A 4 -6.99 -26.40 -21.73
C ALA A 4 -6.47 -24.98 -21.56
N HIS A 5 -6.57 -24.46 -20.34
CA HIS A 5 -6.00 -23.15 -19.97
C HIS A 5 -5.67 -23.13 -18.49
N GLU A 6 -4.43 -22.78 -18.17
CA GLU A 6 -3.97 -22.55 -16.80
C GLU A 6 -3.23 -21.21 -16.74
N ARG A 7 -3.35 -20.51 -15.59
CA ARG A 7 -2.59 -19.31 -15.27
C ARG A 7 -2.11 -19.39 -13.84
N VAL A 8 -0.81 -19.21 -13.61
CA VAL A 8 -0.18 -19.30 -12.30
C VAL A 8 0.72 -18.09 -12.06
N LEU A 9 0.50 -17.38 -10.96
CA LEU A 9 1.44 -16.39 -10.44
C LEU A 9 2.31 -17.06 -9.38
N ASP A 10 3.59 -17.22 -9.69
CA ASP A 10 4.60 -17.79 -8.79
C ASP A 10 5.25 -16.65 -7.98
N PHE A 11 4.87 -16.50 -6.71
CA PHE A 11 5.35 -15.42 -5.83
C PHE A 11 6.85 -15.52 -5.53
N ARG A 12 7.41 -16.74 -5.55
CA ARG A 12 8.82 -16.96 -5.22
C ARG A 12 9.73 -16.75 -6.43
N ALA A 13 9.25 -17.13 -7.63
CA ALA A 13 9.97 -16.85 -8.87
C ALA A 13 9.70 -15.44 -9.43
N GLY A 14 8.61 -14.79 -8.99
CA GLY A 14 8.19 -13.47 -9.45
C GLY A 14 7.75 -13.46 -10.91
N VAL A 15 7.10 -14.53 -11.36
CA VAL A 15 6.67 -14.69 -12.76
C VAL A 15 5.21 -15.07 -12.86
N LEU A 16 4.55 -14.60 -13.92
CA LEU A 16 3.24 -15.05 -14.33
C LEU A 16 3.38 -16.03 -15.47
N ARG A 17 3.02 -17.30 -15.23
CA ARG A 17 2.98 -18.36 -16.25
C ARG A 17 1.57 -18.55 -16.77
N ARG A 18 1.47 -18.80 -18.05
CA ARG A 18 0.23 -19.19 -18.71
C ARG A 18 0.52 -20.33 -19.66
N GLU A 19 -0.31 -21.37 -19.62
CA GLU A 19 -0.34 -22.45 -20.60
C GLU A 19 -1.75 -22.60 -21.19
N ALA A 20 -1.84 -22.80 -22.48
CA ALA A 20 -3.10 -23.03 -23.18
C ALA A 20 -2.92 -24.02 -24.32
N GLU A 21 -3.87 -24.93 -24.49
CA GLU A 21 -3.99 -25.78 -25.68
C GLU A 21 -5.17 -25.28 -26.54
N TRP A 22 -4.85 -24.93 -27.77
CA TRP A 22 -5.82 -24.36 -28.68
C TRP A 22 -5.87 -25.16 -29.98
N GLU A 23 -7.08 -25.57 -30.36
CA GLU A 23 -7.38 -26.24 -31.61
C GLU A 23 -7.91 -25.22 -32.62
N SER A 24 -7.21 -25.13 -33.75
CA SER A 24 -7.59 -24.24 -34.86
C SER A 24 -8.88 -24.70 -35.54
N PRO A 25 -9.55 -23.83 -36.31
CA PRO A 25 -10.70 -24.25 -37.16
C PRO A 25 -10.38 -25.35 -38.17
N THR A 26 -9.11 -25.53 -38.50
CA THR A 26 -8.64 -26.58 -39.42
C THR A 26 -8.28 -27.89 -38.71
N GLY A 27 -8.57 -28.01 -37.41
CA GLY A 27 -8.30 -29.20 -36.60
C GLY A 27 -6.83 -29.37 -36.19
N ARG A 28 -6.00 -28.31 -36.28
CA ARG A 28 -4.61 -28.34 -35.81
C ARG A 28 -4.53 -27.85 -34.39
N THR A 29 -3.85 -28.61 -33.53
CA THR A 29 -3.68 -28.29 -32.13
C THR A 29 -2.28 -27.74 -31.86
N VAL A 30 -2.24 -26.60 -31.15
CA VAL A 30 -1.01 -25.98 -30.66
C VAL A 30 -1.08 -25.81 -29.15
N ARG A 31 0.08 -25.96 -28.51
CA ARG A 31 0.29 -25.56 -27.10
C ARG A 31 1.01 -24.24 -27.08
N ILE A 32 0.45 -23.30 -26.32
CA ILE A 32 1.01 -21.95 -26.15
C ILE A 32 1.42 -21.82 -24.70
N ARG A 33 2.69 -21.47 -24.45
CA ARG A 33 3.20 -21.12 -23.12
C ARG A 33 3.69 -19.70 -23.14
N SER A 34 3.38 -18.95 -22.10
CA SER A 34 4.01 -17.64 -21.89
C SER A 34 4.43 -17.51 -20.44
N THR A 35 5.66 -17.05 -20.23
CA THR A 35 6.18 -16.65 -18.91
C THR A 35 6.57 -15.20 -19.01
N ARG A 36 6.06 -14.37 -18.06
CA ARG A 36 6.35 -12.94 -18.04
C ARG A 36 6.80 -12.50 -16.68
N LEU A 37 7.69 -11.53 -16.67
CA LEU A 37 8.17 -10.86 -15.47
C LEU A 37 8.32 -9.36 -15.73
N VAL A 38 8.25 -8.58 -14.64
CA VAL A 38 8.70 -7.21 -14.58
C VAL A 38 9.86 -7.20 -13.60
N SER A 39 11.08 -6.89 -14.06
CA SER A 39 12.30 -7.09 -13.28
C SER A 39 12.33 -6.23 -12.02
N LEU A 40 12.69 -6.80 -10.88
CA LEU A 40 12.90 -6.09 -9.61
C LEU A 40 14.31 -5.48 -9.52
N THR A 41 15.26 -6.02 -10.26
CA THR A 41 16.67 -5.57 -10.28
C THR A 41 16.94 -4.59 -11.41
N GLN A 42 16.48 -4.91 -12.63
CA GLN A 42 16.55 -4.04 -13.81
C GLN A 42 15.22 -3.29 -14.00
N ARG A 43 14.96 -2.30 -13.16
CA ARG A 43 13.63 -1.68 -12.95
C ARG A 43 12.95 -1.09 -14.19
N SER A 44 13.72 -0.76 -15.23
CA SER A 44 13.19 -0.29 -16.51
C SER A 44 12.70 -1.44 -17.40
N ILE A 45 12.93 -2.70 -17.03
CA ILE A 45 12.76 -3.87 -17.90
C ILE A 45 11.55 -4.70 -17.49
N ALA A 46 10.72 -5.02 -18.50
CA ALA A 46 9.79 -6.14 -18.48
C ALA A 46 10.16 -7.13 -19.59
N ALA A 47 9.90 -8.42 -19.39
CA ALA A 47 10.19 -9.43 -20.38
C ALA A 47 9.10 -10.50 -20.47
N VAL A 48 8.90 -11.04 -21.68
CA VAL A 48 7.95 -12.11 -21.97
C VAL A 48 8.65 -13.18 -22.79
N CYS A 49 8.76 -14.38 -22.25
CA CYS A 49 9.08 -15.58 -23.02
C CYS A 49 7.78 -16.20 -23.52
N PHE A 50 7.64 -16.33 -24.85
CA PHE A 50 6.45 -16.85 -25.50
C PHE A 50 6.83 -18.04 -26.38
N GLU A 51 6.18 -19.18 -26.17
CA GLU A 51 6.47 -20.44 -26.86
C GLU A 51 5.20 -20.97 -27.53
N VAL A 52 5.34 -21.42 -28.76
CA VAL A 52 4.30 -22.14 -29.50
C VAL A 52 4.85 -23.48 -29.96
N GLU A 53 4.18 -24.57 -29.61
CA GLU A 53 4.48 -25.95 -29.99
C GLU A 53 3.37 -26.51 -30.85
N ALA A 54 3.71 -27.11 -32.01
CA ALA A 54 2.77 -27.86 -32.82
C ALA A 54 2.61 -29.29 -32.24
N LEU A 55 1.37 -29.76 -31.97
CA LEU A 55 1.16 -31.06 -31.32
C LEU A 55 0.87 -32.20 -32.27
N ASP A 56 0.04 -32.00 -33.29
CA ASP A 56 -0.56 -33.08 -34.07
C ASP A 56 -0.18 -33.10 -35.56
N GLY A 57 0.38 -32.05 -36.09
CA GLY A 57 0.76 -31.98 -37.51
C GLY A 57 1.53 -30.71 -37.85
N PRO A 58 2.11 -30.64 -39.08
CA PRO A 58 2.77 -29.42 -39.52
C PRO A 58 1.81 -28.23 -39.45
N THR A 59 2.18 -27.21 -38.73
CA THR A 59 1.33 -26.05 -38.43
C THR A 59 2.07 -24.76 -38.74
N ARG A 60 1.49 -23.94 -39.63
CA ARG A 60 2.01 -22.57 -39.84
C ARG A 60 1.55 -21.69 -38.70
N VAL A 61 2.52 -21.11 -37.99
CA VAL A 61 2.27 -20.14 -36.94
C VAL A 61 2.74 -18.76 -37.35
N VAL A 62 2.00 -17.74 -36.94
CA VAL A 62 2.36 -16.33 -37.08
C VAL A 62 2.15 -15.68 -35.70
N VAL A 63 3.22 -15.19 -35.14
CA VAL A 63 3.19 -14.47 -33.83
C VAL A 63 3.45 -13.00 -34.10
N GLN A 64 2.57 -12.13 -33.61
CA GLN A 64 2.72 -10.69 -33.64
C GLN A 64 2.98 -10.18 -32.22
N SER A 65 4.10 -9.50 -32.05
CA SER A 65 4.47 -8.82 -30.83
C SER A 65 4.33 -7.31 -31.05
N GLU A 66 3.58 -6.65 -30.21
CA GLU A 66 3.23 -5.24 -30.37
C GLU A 66 3.66 -4.40 -29.18
N LEU A 67 4.00 -3.14 -29.44
CA LEU A 67 4.17 -2.05 -28.49
C LEU A 67 3.24 -0.95 -28.97
N ILE A 68 2.26 -0.59 -28.15
CA ILE A 68 1.16 0.33 -28.52
C ILE A 68 1.13 1.49 -27.53
N ALA A 69 1.06 2.71 -28.06
CA ALA A 69 0.77 3.92 -27.31
C ALA A 69 -0.69 4.37 -27.58
N ASN A 70 -1.25 5.18 -26.70
CA ASN A 70 -2.62 5.71 -26.82
C ASN A 70 -3.70 4.61 -27.01
N GLU A 71 -3.52 3.46 -26.34
CA GLU A 71 -4.55 2.43 -26.31
C GLU A 71 -5.84 2.98 -25.67
N GLU A 72 -7.00 2.66 -26.26
CA GLU A 72 -8.29 3.08 -25.74
C GLU A 72 -8.51 2.50 -24.33
N MET A 73 -8.71 3.39 -23.36
CA MET A 73 -9.01 3.01 -22.00
C MET A 73 -10.51 2.67 -21.85
N PRO A 74 -10.88 1.68 -21.02
CA PRO A 74 -12.27 1.44 -20.69
C PRO A 74 -12.92 2.73 -20.16
N PRO A 75 -14.23 2.97 -20.42
CA PRO A 75 -14.92 4.11 -19.82
C PRO A 75 -14.84 4.01 -18.30
N ALA A 76 -14.58 5.15 -17.65
CA ALA A 76 -14.61 5.22 -16.20
C ALA A 76 -16.00 4.87 -15.68
N ASP A 77 -16.08 3.98 -14.69
CA ASP A 77 -17.31 3.75 -13.95
C ASP A 77 -17.76 5.07 -13.32
N GLY A 78 -19.08 5.29 -13.25
CA GLY A 78 -19.68 6.57 -12.85
C GLY A 78 -19.40 7.02 -11.40
N ASP A 79 -18.22 6.71 -10.85
CA ASP A 79 -17.76 7.22 -9.56
C ASP A 79 -17.48 8.73 -9.69
N PRO A 80 -18.20 9.60 -8.96
CA PRO A 80 -18.01 11.05 -9.03
C PRO A 80 -16.64 11.53 -8.58
N ARG A 81 -15.82 10.65 -7.96
CA ARG A 81 -14.45 10.91 -7.53
C ARG A 81 -13.42 10.59 -8.63
N ALA A 82 -13.83 9.88 -9.70
CA ALA A 82 -12.96 9.54 -10.81
C ALA A 82 -12.67 10.78 -11.68
N ALA A 83 -11.41 10.95 -12.09
CA ALA A 83 -11.06 11.96 -13.08
C ALA A 83 -11.57 11.55 -14.46
N ALA A 84 -11.90 12.51 -15.31
CA ALA A 84 -12.26 12.23 -16.69
C ALA A 84 -11.06 11.63 -17.43
N ALA A 85 -11.26 10.51 -18.13
CA ALA A 85 -10.24 9.90 -18.95
C ALA A 85 -9.81 10.87 -20.07
N LEU A 86 -8.49 11.05 -20.22
CA LEU A 86 -7.93 11.86 -21.29
C LEU A 86 -7.88 11.02 -22.58
N MET A 87 -8.49 11.53 -23.64
CA MET A 87 -8.37 10.93 -24.95
C MET A 87 -7.00 11.26 -25.55
N ASN A 88 -6.25 10.22 -26.00
CA ASN A 88 -4.94 10.34 -26.63
C ASN A 88 -3.96 11.26 -25.83
N PRO A 89 -3.62 10.91 -24.59
CA PRO A 89 -2.81 11.75 -23.74
C PRO A 89 -1.36 11.88 -24.19
N LEU A 90 -0.90 10.98 -25.08
CA LEU A 90 0.47 10.90 -25.53
C LEU A 90 0.59 11.49 -26.96
N ARG A 91 1.36 12.53 -27.12
CA ARG A 91 1.70 13.09 -28.42
C ARG A 91 2.98 12.41 -28.93
N PRO A 92 2.97 11.82 -30.13
CA PRO A 92 4.14 11.16 -30.68
C PRO A 92 5.22 12.18 -31.03
N ASP A 93 6.44 11.95 -30.59
CA ASP A 93 7.61 12.74 -30.93
C ASP A 93 8.57 11.97 -31.86
N MET A 94 8.67 10.65 -31.67
CA MET A 94 9.56 9.81 -32.48
C MET A 94 9.11 8.35 -32.42
N CYS A 95 9.16 7.66 -33.57
CA CYS A 95 9.14 6.20 -33.65
C CYS A 95 10.20 5.74 -34.67
N VAL A 96 11.10 4.90 -34.24
CA VAL A 96 12.19 4.38 -35.09
C VAL A 96 12.33 2.87 -34.94
N GLU A 97 12.75 2.24 -36.05
CA GLU A 97 13.12 0.82 -36.07
C GLU A 97 14.57 0.72 -36.51
N GLN A 98 15.35 -0.07 -35.78
CA GLN A 98 16.72 -0.38 -36.12
C GLN A 98 17.04 -1.84 -35.76
N ASP A 99 17.40 -2.64 -36.76
CA ASP A 99 17.78 -4.05 -36.60
C ASP A 99 16.77 -4.91 -35.79
N GLY A 100 15.47 -4.63 -35.96
CA GLY A 100 14.36 -5.31 -35.29
C GLY A 100 13.97 -4.69 -33.93
N GLN A 101 14.81 -3.83 -33.35
CA GLN A 101 14.45 -3.03 -32.18
C GLN A 101 13.53 -1.88 -32.62
N ILE A 102 12.43 -1.67 -31.89
CA ILE A 102 11.52 -0.54 -32.10
C ILE A 102 11.52 0.33 -30.84
N THR A 103 11.80 1.62 -31.01
CA THR A 103 11.82 2.62 -29.96
C THR A 103 10.84 3.75 -30.27
N MET A 104 9.93 4.04 -29.34
CA MET A 104 8.95 5.12 -29.41
C MET A 104 9.18 6.12 -28.28
N VAL A 105 9.06 7.40 -28.59
CA VAL A 105 9.09 8.48 -27.60
C VAL A 105 7.87 9.37 -27.78
N HIS A 106 7.18 9.65 -26.67
CA HIS A 106 6.00 10.48 -26.62
C HIS A 106 6.14 11.55 -25.55
N THR A 107 5.46 12.68 -25.75
CA THR A 107 5.29 13.71 -24.73
C THR A 107 3.84 13.72 -24.23
N VAL A 108 3.64 13.61 -22.93
CA VAL A 108 2.32 13.74 -22.30
C VAL A 108 1.77 15.14 -22.54
N SER A 109 0.57 15.24 -23.10
CA SER A 109 -0.01 16.52 -23.56
C SER A 109 -0.20 17.54 -22.42
N SER A 110 -0.58 17.09 -21.22
CA SER A 110 -0.83 17.95 -20.04
C SER A 110 0.46 18.26 -19.27
N SER A 111 1.15 17.25 -18.78
CA SER A 111 2.30 17.38 -17.86
C SER A 111 3.63 17.68 -18.56
N LYS A 112 3.69 17.55 -19.90
CA LYS A 112 4.92 17.64 -20.69
C LYS A 112 5.98 16.58 -20.31
N LEU A 113 5.60 15.56 -19.57
CA LEU A 113 6.45 14.42 -19.27
C LEU A 113 6.81 13.69 -20.57
N ARG A 114 8.10 13.42 -20.81
CA ARG A 114 8.55 12.58 -21.92
C ARG A 114 8.59 11.13 -21.46
N VAL A 115 8.03 10.23 -22.28
CA VAL A 115 8.00 8.80 -22.05
C VAL A 115 8.61 8.12 -23.25
N ALA A 116 9.61 7.27 -23.03
CA ALA A 116 10.14 6.38 -24.05
C ALA A 116 9.78 4.94 -23.70
N ALA A 117 9.44 4.18 -24.72
CA ALA A 117 9.25 2.74 -24.63
C ALA A 117 9.99 2.09 -25.81
N ALA A 118 10.71 1.02 -25.53
CA ALA A 118 11.43 0.27 -26.58
C ALA A 118 11.22 -1.22 -26.41
N MET A 119 11.17 -1.96 -27.52
CA MET A 119 11.12 -3.43 -27.51
C MET A 119 12.16 -4.04 -28.43
N ASP A 120 12.66 -5.19 -28.02
CA ASP A 120 13.58 -6.02 -28.80
C ASP A 120 13.26 -7.50 -28.57
N HIS A 121 13.71 -8.38 -29.50
CA HIS A 121 13.33 -9.80 -29.50
C HIS A 121 14.53 -10.71 -29.76
N THR A 122 14.53 -11.86 -29.10
CA THR A 122 15.30 -13.02 -29.54
C THR A 122 14.37 -14.11 -30.03
N VAL A 123 14.72 -14.77 -31.12
CA VAL A 123 13.90 -15.82 -31.75
C VAL A 123 14.71 -17.10 -31.85
N GLU A 124 14.18 -18.18 -31.32
CA GLU A 124 14.75 -19.52 -31.37
C GLU A 124 13.74 -20.48 -31.98
N CYS A 125 14.15 -21.19 -33.03
CA CYS A 125 13.33 -22.20 -33.71
C CYS A 125 14.22 -23.21 -34.44
N HIS A 126 13.83 -24.46 -34.46
CA HIS A 126 14.51 -25.48 -35.23
C HIS A 126 14.22 -25.37 -36.75
N GLU A 127 13.10 -24.71 -37.10
CA GLU A 127 12.68 -24.46 -38.45
C GLU A 127 13.10 -23.05 -38.91
N SER A 128 13.15 -22.84 -40.22
CA SER A 128 13.41 -21.49 -40.74
C SER A 128 12.29 -20.53 -40.37
N THR A 129 12.66 -19.36 -39.90
CA THR A 129 11.73 -18.28 -39.53
C THR A 129 11.80 -17.13 -40.52
N GLN A 130 10.69 -16.44 -40.68
CA GLN A 130 10.65 -15.15 -41.39
C GLN A 130 10.23 -14.10 -40.38
N THR A 131 10.97 -13.01 -40.30
CA THR A 131 10.70 -11.88 -39.41
C THR A 131 10.38 -10.62 -40.20
N ARG A 132 9.51 -9.76 -39.64
CA ARG A 132 9.17 -8.47 -40.23
C ARG A 132 8.85 -7.48 -39.12
N SER A 133 9.45 -6.28 -39.20
CA SER A 133 9.12 -5.13 -38.38
C SER A 133 8.28 -4.13 -39.14
N VAL A 134 7.31 -3.52 -38.47
CA VAL A 134 6.48 -2.41 -38.97
C VAL A 134 6.28 -1.44 -37.82
N HIS A 135 6.33 -0.13 -38.10
CA HIS A 135 6.08 0.90 -37.10
C HIS A 135 5.30 2.08 -37.66
N SER A 136 4.59 2.75 -36.82
CA SER A 136 3.93 4.03 -37.03
C SER A 136 4.08 4.90 -35.76
N GLU A 137 3.42 6.04 -35.70
CA GLU A 137 3.55 6.97 -34.56
C GLU A 137 3.26 6.33 -33.21
N ASP A 138 2.20 5.50 -33.11
CA ASP A 138 1.70 4.89 -31.87
C ASP A 138 1.79 3.35 -31.86
N LEU A 139 2.35 2.71 -32.90
CA LEU A 139 2.42 1.27 -33.02
C LEU A 139 3.80 0.81 -33.46
N GLY A 140 4.41 -0.07 -32.69
CA GLY A 140 5.52 -0.92 -33.12
C GLY A 140 5.06 -2.36 -33.17
N ARG A 141 5.33 -3.08 -34.29
CA ARG A 141 4.95 -4.49 -34.48
C ARG A 141 6.14 -5.28 -34.99
N PHE A 142 6.46 -6.37 -34.31
CA PHE A 142 7.41 -7.38 -34.75
C PHE A 142 6.66 -8.68 -35.01
N THR A 143 6.76 -9.21 -36.24
CA THR A 143 6.06 -10.44 -36.66
C THR A 143 7.07 -11.54 -36.94
N VAL A 144 6.81 -12.72 -36.38
CA VAL A 144 7.58 -13.95 -36.68
C VAL A 144 6.66 -14.98 -37.24
N SER A 145 7.05 -15.62 -38.34
CA SER A 145 6.32 -16.77 -38.94
C SER A 145 7.23 -17.98 -39.12
N ALA A 146 6.70 -19.17 -38.84
CA ALA A 146 7.36 -20.45 -39.01
C ALA A 146 6.37 -21.54 -39.42
N LEU A 147 6.87 -22.58 -40.07
CA LEU A 147 6.12 -23.83 -40.29
C LEU A 147 6.67 -24.89 -39.34
N LEU A 148 5.99 -25.08 -38.19
CA LEU A 148 6.42 -26.00 -37.16
C LEU A 148 6.01 -27.43 -37.46
N ARG A 149 6.92 -28.40 -37.28
CA ARG A 149 6.60 -29.83 -37.26
C ARG A 149 6.09 -30.24 -35.88
N PRO A 150 5.37 -31.37 -35.73
CA PRO A 150 4.94 -31.88 -34.45
C PRO A 150 6.10 -32.00 -33.45
N GLY A 151 5.91 -31.46 -32.22
CA GLY A 151 6.91 -31.42 -31.17
C GLY A 151 7.99 -30.32 -31.33
N HIS A 152 7.98 -29.56 -32.42
CA HIS A 152 8.89 -28.44 -32.62
C HIS A 152 8.28 -27.16 -32.02
N VAL A 153 9.15 -26.34 -31.40
CA VAL A 153 8.77 -25.12 -30.68
C VAL A 153 9.37 -23.89 -31.38
N LEU A 154 8.54 -22.87 -31.54
CA LEU A 154 8.98 -21.49 -31.79
C LEU A 154 9.00 -20.78 -30.45
N ARG A 155 10.19 -20.31 -30.02
CA ARG A 155 10.39 -19.54 -28.81
C ARG A 155 10.77 -18.11 -29.16
N ILE A 156 10.07 -17.14 -28.59
CA ILE A 156 10.31 -15.71 -28.76
C ILE A 156 10.44 -15.10 -27.36
N VAL A 157 11.57 -14.46 -27.09
CA VAL A 157 11.74 -13.65 -25.88
C VAL A 157 11.65 -12.19 -26.27
N LYS A 158 10.64 -11.50 -25.78
CA LYS A 158 10.46 -10.06 -25.89
C LYS A 158 11.04 -9.38 -24.68
N PHE A 159 11.93 -8.42 -24.87
CA PHE A 159 12.37 -7.47 -23.86
C PHE A 159 11.71 -6.13 -24.12
N VAL A 160 11.24 -5.47 -23.06
CA VAL A 160 10.64 -4.14 -23.14
C VAL A 160 11.32 -3.25 -22.12
N ALA A 161 11.76 -2.07 -22.56
CA ALA A 161 12.32 -1.05 -21.69
C ALA A 161 11.41 0.18 -21.64
N TYR A 162 11.23 0.75 -20.45
CA TYR A 162 10.53 2.00 -20.23
C TYR A 162 11.42 3.04 -19.56
N GLY A 163 11.30 4.29 -20.01
CA GLY A 163 11.97 5.43 -19.41
C GLY A 163 11.11 6.68 -19.50
N TRP A 164 11.24 7.59 -18.55
CA TRP A 164 10.52 8.87 -18.56
C TRP A 164 11.29 9.95 -17.85
N SER A 165 11.03 11.20 -18.21
CA SER A 165 11.59 12.38 -17.54
C SER A 165 10.78 13.64 -17.84
N ALA A 166 10.62 14.49 -16.84
CA ALA A 166 10.08 15.84 -17.01
C ALA A 166 11.14 16.85 -17.48
N THR A 167 12.42 16.57 -17.25
CA THR A 167 13.53 17.53 -17.42
C THR A 167 14.54 17.15 -18.48
N ARG A 168 14.74 15.84 -18.76
CA ARG A 168 15.71 15.37 -19.76
C ARG A 168 15.21 15.64 -21.18
N SER A 169 16.17 15.86 -22.12
CA SER A 169 15.88 15.99 -23.54
C SER A 169 15.33 14.68 -24.13
N LEU A 170 14.66 14.78 -25.28
CA LEU A 170 14.16 13.62 -26.01
C LEU A 170 15.28 12.59 -26.34
N PRO A 171 16.46 12.96 -26.87
CA PRO A 171 17.54 12.00 -27.07
C PRO A 171 17.98 11.31 -25.78
N ALA A 172 18.06 12.04 -24.64
CA ALA A 172 18.50 11.44 -23.38
C ALA A 172 17.49 10.41 -22.82
N VAL A 173 16.18 10.60 -23.04
CA VAL A 173 15.17 9.62 -22.62
C VAL A 173 15.16 8.40 -23.55
N ARG A 174 15.36 8.61 -24.86
CA ARG A 174 15.57 7.53 -25.83
C ARG A 174 16.80 6.69 -25.47
N ASP A 175 17.95 7.33 -25.31
CA ASP A 175 19.21 6.65 -25.02
C ASP A 175 19.15 5.86 -23.71
N GLN A 176 18.35 6.29 -22.75
CA GLN A 176 18.10 5.57 -21.50
C GLN A 176 17.45 4.19 -21.75
N VAL A 177 16.40 4.11 -22.58
CA VAL A 177 15.74 2.82 -22.90
C VAL A 177 16.58 1.96 -23.80
N ASP A 178 17.32 2.54 -24.75
CA ASP A 178 18.25 1.81 -25.63
C ASP A 178 19.40 1.18 -24.81
N ALA A 179 19.95 1.90 -23.84
CA ALA A 179 20.97 1.37 -22.95
C ALA A 179 20.42 0.25 -22.04
N ALA A 180 19.18 0.37 -21.55
CA ALA A 180 18.54 -0.67 -20.76
C ALA A 180 18.28 -1.95 -21.58
N LEU A 181 17.85 -1.84 -22.85
CA LEU A 181 17.71 -2.98 -23.74
C LEU A 181 19.06 -3.63 -24.05
N SER A 182 20.10 -2.83 -24.28
CA SER A 182 21.45 -3.35 -24.52
C SER A 182 21.98 -4.14 -23.33
N ALA A 183 21.74 -3.66 -22.10
CA ALA A 183 22.13 -4.35 -20.87
C ALA A 183 21.36 -5.67 -20.68
N VAL A 184 20.04 -5.65 -20.86
CA VAL A 184 19.23 -6.85 -20.66
C VAL A 184 19.49 -7.94 -21.71
N ARG A 185 19.89 -7.57 -22.92
CA ARG A 185 20.32 -8.55 -23.94
C ARG A 185 21.56 -9.35 -23.49
N GLN A 186 22.49 -8.72 -22.77
CA GLN A 186 23.65 -9.41 -22.19
C GLN A 186 23.26 -10.30 -21.01
N THR A 187 22.33 -9.84 -20.16
CA THR A 187 21.79 -10.64 -19.05
C THR A 187 21.02 -11.86 -19.58
N GLY A 188 20.24 -11.68 -20.64
CA GLY A 188 19.38 -12.70 -21.25
C GLY A 188 18.19 -13.07 -20.36
N TRP A 189 17.34 -13.93 -20.90
CA TRP A 189 16.14 -14.37 -20.20
C TRP A 189 16.44 -15.15 -18.92
N GLU A 190 17.36 -16.11 -19.00
CA GLU A 190 17.72 -16.96 -17.86
C GLU A 190 18.41 -16.14 -16.74
N GLY A 191 19.23 -15.15 -17.12
CA GLY A 191 19.82 -14.23 -16.16
C GLY A 191 18.76 -13.39 -15.43
N LEU A 192 17.77 -12.85 -16.16
CA LEU A 192 16.67 -12.12 -15.54
C LEU A 192 15.87 -12.98 -14.55
N LEU A 193 15.57 -14.24 -14.90
CA LEU A 193 14.89 -15.18 -13.99
C LEU A 193 15.71 -15.43 -12.72
N ALA A 194 17.02 -15.61 -12.87
CA ALA A 194 17.93 -15.84 -11.74
C ALA A 194 18.01 -14.62 -10.81
N GLU A 195 18.17 -13.42 -11.37
CA GLU A 195 18.17 -12.16 -10.61
C GLU A 195 16.84 -11.94 -9.86
N GLN A 196 15.70 -12.13 -10.57
CA GLN A 196 14.37 -12.00 -10.00
C GLN A 196 14.17 -12.96 -8.83
N ARG A 197 14.58 -14.22 -8.99
CA ARG A 197 14.47 -15.24 -7.96
C ARG A 197 15.34 -14.91 -6.76
N ALA A 198 16.58 -14.49 -6.95
CA ALA A 198 17.50 -14.14 -5.87
C ALA A 198 16.96 -12.97 -5.03
N CYS A 199 16.45 -11.92 -5.69
CA CYS A 199 15.82 -10.77 -5.03
C CYS A 199 14.61 -11.19 -4.17
N LEU A 200 13.75 -12.06 -4.69
CA LEU A 200 12.58 -12.54 -3.95
C LEU A 200 12.94 -13.55 -2.86
N ASP A 201 13.91 -14.42 -3.05
CA ASP A 201 14.38 -15.32 -1.98
C ASP A 201 14.94 -14.52 -0.78
N GLU A 202 15.67 -13.41 -1.04
CA GLU A 202 16.10 -12.49 0.02
C GLU A 202 14.90 -11.82 0.73
N PHE A 203 13.91 -11.33 -0.03
CA PHE A 203 12.70 -10.75 0.55
C PHE A 203 11.94 -11.76 1.42
N TRP A 204 11.67 -12.97 0.92
CA TRP A 204 10.94 -13.99 1.66
C TRP A 204 11.71 -14.50 2.88
N ALA A 205 13.05 -14.50 2.84
CA ALA A 205 13.86 -14.86 4.00
C ALA A 205 13.59 -13.96 5.22
N ARG A 206 13.27 -12.68 5.00
CA ARG A 206 13.09 -11.67 6.06
C ARG A 206 11.65 -11.16 6.27
N ALA A 207 10.71 -11.48 5.37
CA ALA A 207 9.35 -10.89 5.37
C ALA A 207 8.21 -11.91 5.37
N ASP A 208 8.49 -13.22 5.20
CA ASP A 208 7.44 -14.24 5.09
C ASP A 208 6.58 -14.33 6.35
N VAL A 209 5.28 -14.56 6.12
CA VAL A 209 4.30 -14.88 7.16
C VAL A 209 3.83 -16.32 6.92
N GLU A 210 3.86 -17.14 7.97
CA GLU A 210 3.46 -18.55 7.93
C GLU A 210 2.25 -18.77 8.82
N ILE A 211 1.20 -19.38 8.26
CA ILE A 211 -0.05 -19.70 8.97
C ILE A 211 -0.33 -21.19 8.77
N GLU A 212 -0.44 -21.94 9.89
CA GLU A 212 -0.86 -23.34 9.87
C GLU A 212 -2.32 -23.44 10.35
N GLY A 213 -3.12 -24.17 9.59
CA GLY A 213 -4.56 -24.34 9.83
C GLY A 213 -5.44 -23.55 8.84
N ASP A 214 -4.86 -22.66 8.00
CA ASP A 214 -5.62 -21.85 7.04
C ASP A 214 -4.84 -21.58 5.73
N PRO A 215 -4.89 -22.49 4.76
CA PRO A 215 -4.16 -22.36 3.52
C PRO A 215 -4.66 -21.21 2.64
N GLN A 216 -5.93 -20.79 2.76
CA GLN A 216 -6.49 -19.69 1.99
C GLN A 216 -5.91 -18.35 2.45
N ILE A 217 -5.91 -18.09 3.75
CA ILE A 217 -5.30 -16.88 4.31
C ILE A 217 -3.77 -16.91 4.14
N GLN A 218 -3.14 -18.10 4.24
CA GLN A 218 -1.72 -18.24 3.93
C GLN A 218 -1.39 -17.78 2.50
N GLN A 219 -2.18 -18.18 1.52
CA GLN A 219 -2.02 -17.75 0.13
C GLN A 219 -2.27 -16.24 -0.01
N ALA A 220 -3.33 -15.73 0.60
CA ALA A 220 -3.74 -14.33 0.51
C ALA A 220 -2.68 -13.38 1.08
N VAL A 221 -2.07 -13.69 2.23
CA VAL A 221 -1.04 -12.84 2.81
C VAL A 221 0.24 -12.83 1.99
N ARG A 222 0.63 -13.96 1.39
CA ARG A 222 1.78 -14.00 0.46
C ARG A 222 1.51 -13.25 -0.84
N PHE A 223 0.30 -13.34 -1.37
CA PHE A 223 -0.16 -12.51 -2.49
C PHE A 223 -0.03 -11.02 -2.16
N ALA A 224 -0.52 -10.61 -0.98
CA ALA A 224 -0.43 -9.23 -0.52
C ALA A 224 1.02 -8.75 -0.40
N LEU A 225 1.88 -9.48 0.30
CA LEU A 225 3.29 -9.15 0.48
C LEU A 225 4.04 -9.03 -0.86
N PHE A 226 3.76 -9.94 -1.80
CA PHE A 226 4.37 -9.89 -3.14
C PHE A 226 4.03 -8.59 -3.88
N HIS A 227 2.76 -8.19 -3.90
CA HIS A 227 2.35 -6.97 -4.59
C HIS A 227 2.79 -5.70 -3.88
N LEU A 228 2.78 -5.67 -2.55
CA LEU A 228 3.31 -4.56 -1.75
C LEU A 228 4.82 -4.37 -2.00
N PHE A 229 5.59 -5.46 -2.00
CA PHE A 229 7.01 -5.41 -2.29
C PHE A 229 7.27 -4.90 -3.72
N GLN A 230 6.53 -5.39 -4.72
CA GLN A 230 6.67 -4.91 -6.09
C GLN A 230 6.37 -3.40 -6.21
N ALA A 231 5.29 -2.92 -5.60
CA ALA A 231 4.93 -1.51 -5.64
C ALA A 231 6.00 -0.64 -4.96
N GLY A 232 6.49 -1.05 -3.78
CA GLY A 232 7.52 -0.34 -3.03
C GLY A 232 8.87 -0.28 -3.74
N GLN A 233 9.36 -1.41 -4.25
CA GLN A 233 10.66 -1.49 -4.93
C GLN A 233 10.75 -0.66 -6.21
N ARG A 234 9.61 -0.39 -6.85
CA ARG A 234 9.55 0.39 -8.10
C ARG A 234 9.29 1.87 -7.88
N ALA A 235 8.92 2.26 -6.67
CA ALA A 235 8.55 3.65 -6.36
C ALA A 235 9.73 4.63 -6.40
N GLU A 236 10.94 4.20 -6.14
CA GLU A 236 12.23 4.93 -6.29
C GLU A 236 12.14 6.46 -6.29
N GLN A 237 11.85 7.08 -5.13
CA GLN A 237 11.56 8.53 -4.97
C GLN A 237 10.35 9.01 -5.81
N ARG A 238 9.33 8.19 -5.89
CA ARG A 238 8.05 8.49 -6.53
C ARG A 238 6.90 8.05 -5.65
N ALA A 239 5.70 8.49 -5.99
CA ALA A 239 4.47 8.04 -5.35
C ALA A 239 4.30 6.51 -5.48
N ILE A 240 3.82 5.85 -4.42
CA ILE A 240 3.23 4.52 -4.51
C ILE A 240 1.73 4.72 -4.76
N PRO A 241 1.20 4.35 -5.95
CA PRO A 241 -0.21 4.57 -6.25
C PRO A 241 -1.13 3.67 -5.42
N ALA A 242 -2.39 4.09 -5.20
CA ALA A 242 -3.39 3.32 -4.46
C ALA A 242 -3.66 1.92 -5.04
N LYS A 243 -3.47 1.75 -6.36
CA LYS A 243 -3.56 0.45 -7.05
C LYS A 243 -2.19 -0.18 -7.34
N GLY A 244 -1.10 0.37 -6.81
CA GLY A 244 0.26 -0.05 -7.13
C GLY A 244 0.52 0.03 -8.64
N LEU A 245 1.00 -1.08 -9.23
CA LEU A 245 1.25 -1.22 -10.68
C LEU A 245 0.29 -2.23 -11.33
N THR A 246 -0.89 -2.45 -10.76
CA THR A 246 -1.76 -3.57 -11.11
C THR A 246 -2.98 -3.17 -11.95
N GLY A 247 -3.27 -1.90 -12.08
CA GLY A 247 -4.39 -1.39 -12.86
C GLY A 247 -4.42 0.12 -12.94
N SER A 248 -5.38 0.65 -13.70
CA SER A 248 -5.54 2.07 -14.00
C SER A 248 -6.43 2.83 -13.01
N GLY A 249 -7.03 2.14 -12.05
CA GLY A 249 -7.90 2.78 -11.05
C GLY A 249 -7.19 3.89 -10.28
N TYR A 250 -7.92 4.95 -10.01
CA TYR A 250 -7.41 6.21 -9.43
C TYR A 250 -6.29 6.89 -10.24
N ASP A 251 -6.13 6.56 -11.52
CA ASP A 251 -5.22 7.22 -12.47
C ASP A 251 -3.76 7.34 -11.99
N GLY A 252 -3.30 6.37 -11.20
CA GLY A 252 -1.95 6.37 -10.65
C GLY A 252 -1.71 7.32 -9.48
N HIS A 253 -2.76 7.91 -8.89
CA HIS A 253 -2.63 8.79 -7.73
C HIS A 253 -2.29 8.03 -6.46
N ALA A 254 -1.49 8.68 -5.61
CA ALA A 254 -1.27 8.31 -4.22
C ALA A 254 -2.24 9.06 -3.30
N PHE A 255 -2.57 8.42 -2.19
CA PHE A 255 -3.41 8.92 -1.12
C PHE A 255 -2.71 8.65 0.22
N TRP A 256 -3.33 9.02 1.32
CA TRP A 256 -2.91 8.68 2.67
C TRP A 256 -2.81 7.16 2.93
N ASP A 257 -3.45 6.34 2.09
CA ASP A 257 -3.34 4.87 2.04
C ASP A 257 -1.90 4.39 2.09
N THR A 258 -1.01 5.13 1.41
CA THR A 258 0.41 4.80 1.38
C THR A 258 1.00 4.90 2.77
N GLU A 259 0.90 6.03 3.43
CA GLU A 259 1.53 6.29 4.72
C GLU A 259 0.91 5.47 5.85
N SER A 260 -0.44 5.41 5.89
CA SER A 260 -1.17 4.79 7.00
C SER A 260 -1.30 3.29 6.91
N PHE A 261 -1.11 2.68 5.71
CA PHE A 261 -1.24 1.23 5.53
C PHE A 261 -0.01 0.61 4.86
N VAL A 262 0.33 1.02 3.64
CA VAL A 262 1.40 0.38 2.85
C VAL A 262 2.75 0.51 3.54
N LEU A 263 3.11 1.71 4.00
CA LEU A 263 4.38 1.95 4.66
C LEU A 263 4.48 1.28 6.04
N GLN A 264 3.35 0.96 6.70
CA GLN A 264 3.40 0.13 7.92
C GLN A 264 4.03 -1.24 7.66
N VAL A 265 3.65 -1.88 6.55
CA VAL A 265 4.18 -3.20 6.18
C VAL A 265 5.61 -3.08 5.69
N LEU A 266 5.88 -2.15 4.78
CA LEU A 266 7.20 -1.99 4.17
C LEU A 266 8.27 -1.57 5.18
N THR A 267 7.91 -0.86 6.25
CA THR A 267 8.83 -0.50 7.33
C THR A 267 9.54 -1.72 7.93
N TYR A 268 8.81 -2.83 8.09
CA TYR A 268 9.34 -4.04 8.70
C TYR A 268 9.72 -5.14 7.70
N THR A 269 9.52 -4.92 6.39
CA THR A 269 9.78 -5.93 5.36
C THR A 269 10.73 -5.44 4.27
N ALA A 270 10.69 -4.15 3.93
CA ALA A 270 11.49 -3.51 2.88
C ALA A 270 11.72 -2.01 3.19
N PRO A 271 12.45 -1.65 4.27
CA PRO A 271 12.57 -0.27 4.76
C PRO A 271 13.15 0.71 3.73
N ASP A 272 14.00 0.28 2.80
CA ASP A 272 14.52 1.14 1.74
C ASP A 272 13.39 1.74 0.88
N ALA A 273 12.34 0.97 0.62
CA ALA A 273 11.17 1.47 -0.10
C ALA A 273 10.44 2.59 0.66
N VAL A 274 10.42 2.50 1.99
CA VAL A 274 9.83 3.55 2.86
C VAL A 274 10.67 4.82 2.79
N ALA A 275 11.99 4.71 2.91
CA ALA A 275 12.88 5.85 2.77
C ALA A 275 12.69 6.55 1.40
N HIS A 276 12.54 5.79 0.32
CA HIS A 276 12.27 6.35 -1.01
C HIS A 276 10.90 7.04 -1.10
N ALA A 277 9.85 6.47 -0.52
CA ALA A 277 8.53 7.07 -0.50
C ALA A 277 8.50 8.38 0.31
N LEU A 278 9.18 8.43 1.46
CA LEU A 278 9.27 9.63 2.29
C LEU A 278 10.16 10.71 1.64
N ARG A 279 11.24 10.36 0.95
CA ARG A 279 12.03 11.30 0.14
C ARG A 279 11.21 11.86 -1.03
N TRP A 280 10.31 11.05 -1.60
CA TRP A 280 9.34 11.58 -2.57
C TRP A 280 8.43 12.65 -1.93
N ARG A 281 7.89 12.41 -0.73
CA ARG A 281 7.11 13.45 -0.02
C ARG A 281 7.95 14.70 0.21
N GLN A 282 9.20 14.57 0.65
CA GLN A 282 10.13 15.70 0.80
C GLN A 282 10.33 16.46 -0.54
N SER A 283 10.46 15.75 -1.65
CA SER A 283 10.61 16.39 -2.97
C SER A 283 9.40 17.22 -3.39
N THR A 284 8.21 16.94 -2.84
CA THR A 284 6.97 17.69 -3.09
C THR A 284 6.74 18.82 -2.06
N LEU A 285 7.62 18.97 -1.08
CA LEU A 285 7.51 19.95 0.00
C LEU A 285 7.32 21.41 -0.50
N PRO A 286 8.02 21.89 -1.55
CA PRO A 286 7.79 23.26 -2.04
C PRO A 286 6.33 23.53 -2.43
N MET A 287 5.63 22.55 -3.01
CA MET A 287 4.21 22.68 -3.36
C MET A 287 3.31 22.63 -2.12
N ALA A 288 3.66 21.82 -1.13
CA ALA A 288 2.93 21.74 0.13
C ALA A 288 3.06 23.06 0.95
N LEU A 289 4.23 23.70 0.93
CA LEU A 289 4.45 25.01 1.54
C LEU A 289 3.62 26.11 0.84
N GLU A 290 3.60 26.11 -0.48
CA GLU A 290 2.79 27.07 -1.24
C GLU A 290 1.29 26.87 -0.99
N ARG A 291 0.84 25.59 -0.88
CA ARG A 291 -0.56 25.29 -0.57
C ARG A 291 -0.95 25.77 0.83
N ALA A 292 -0.11 25.57 1.84
CA ALA A 292 -0.35 26.09 3.20
C ALA A 292 -0.50 27.61 3.16
N LYS A 293 0.39 28.31 2.46
CA LYS A 293 0.34 29.76 2.30
C LYS A 293 -0.95 30.25 1.63
N GLN A 294 -1.47 29.51 0.63
CA GLN A 294 -2.76 29.81 -0.02
C GLN A 294 -3.94 29.75 0.97
N TYR A 295 -3.84 28.91 2.00
CA TYR A 295 -4.81 28.83 3.10
C TYR A 295 -4.54 29.83 4.24
N GLY A 296 -3.49 30.65 4.15
CA GLY A 296 -3.09 31.53 5.25
C GLY A 296 -2.48 30.79 6.43
N LEU A 297 -1.92 29.60 6.20
CA LEU A 297 -1.30 28.75 7.20
C LEU A 297 0.23 28.72 7.02
N ASP A 298 0.93 28.41 8.11
CA ASP A 298 2.37 28.16 8.12
C ASP A 298 2.67 26.68 7.86
N GLY A 299 3.92 26.37 7.51
CA GLY A 299 4.39 25.01 7.29
C GLY A 299 3.91 24.38 6.00
N ALA A 300 3.70 23.08 5.97
CA ALA A 300 3.40 22.31 4.78
C ALA A 300 2.01 21.68 4.83
N ALA A 301 1.15 21.95 3.84
CA ALA A 301 -0.13 21.30 3.64
C ALA A 301 -0.04 20.30 2.48
N PHE A 302 0.39 19.07 2.74
CA PHE A 302 0.46 18.02 1.74
C PHE A 302 -0.93 17.68 1.17
N PRO A 303 -1.00 17.36 -0.14
CA PRO A 303 -2.29 17.03 -0.79
C PRO A 303 -2.81 15.66 -0.34
N TRP A 304 -4.14 15.53 -0.27
CA TRP A 304 -4.81 14.27 0.04
C TRP A 304 -4.73 13.28 -1.12
N ARG A 305 -4.85 13.76 -2.37
CA ARG A 305 -4.71 12.97 -3.60
C ARG A 305 -3.70 13.62 -4.53
N THR A 306 -2.66 12.90 -4.97
CA THR A 306 -1.62 13.49 -5.79
C THR A 306 -0.79 12.45 -6.56
N ILE A 307 -0.11 12.92 -7.62
CA ILE A 307 1.02 12.23 -8.26
C ILE A 307 2.31 12.99 -8.03
N SER A 308 2.31 14.30 -8.20
CA SER A 308 3.51 15.16 -8.25
C SER A 308 3.52 16.26 -7.20
N GLY A 309 2.61 16.22 -6.22
CA GLY A 309 2.54 17.19 -5.12
C GLY A 309 1.39 18.21 -5.23
N GLN A 310 0.70 18.28 -6.38
CA GLN A 310 -0.53 19.08 -6.49
C GLN A 310 -1.72 18.32 -5.92
N GLU A 311 -2.68 19.04 -5.31
CA GLU A 311 -3.95 18.47 -4.89
C GLU A 311 -4.84 18.19 -6.11
N CYS A 312 -5.29 16.93 -6.25
CA CYS A 312 -6.05 16.44 -7.39
C CYS A 312 -7.42 15.84 -6.99
N SER A 313 -7.90 16.08 -5.76
CA SER A 313 -9.18 15.52 -5.30
C SER A 313 -10.36 16.17 -6.03
N GLY A 314 -11.26 15.34 -6.57
CA GLY A 314 -12.57 15.77 -7.05
C GLY A 314 -13.60 15.92 -5.93
N TYR A 315 -13.36 15.34 -4.76
CA TYR A 315 -14.19 15.42 -3.57
C TYR A 315 -13.74 16.60 -2.71
N TRP A 316 -14.54 17.69 -2.65
CA TRP A 316 -14.11 18.96 -2.09
C TRP A 316 -13.69 18.92 -0.61
N PRO A 317 -14.32 18.16 0.32
CA PRO A 317 -13.86 18.13 1.69
C PRO A 317 -12.44 17.57 1.81
N ALA A 318 -12.13 16.50 1.06
CA ALA A 318 -10.80 15.92 1.04
C ALA A 318 -9.76 16.89 0.47
N GLY A 319 -10.03 17.50 -0.67
CA GLY A 319 -9.13 18.48 -1.29
C GLY A 319 -8.99 19.79 -0.52
N THR A 320 -9.91 20.08 0.41
CA THR A 320 -9.93 21.35 1.15
C THR A 320 -9.46 21.20 2.60
N ALA A 321 -9.87 20.15 3.31
CA ALA A 321 -9.79 20.09 4.77
C ALA A 321 -9.27 18.75 5.35
N ALA A 322 -8.93 17.77 4.52
CA ALA A 322 -8.34 16.51 4.97
C ALA A 322 -6.86 16.68 5.31
N PHE A 323 -6.57 17.46 6.37
CA PHE A 323 -5.22 17.76 6.80
C PHE A 323 -4.53 16.59 7.51
N HIS A 324 -5.26 15.54 7.90
CA HIS A 324 -4.71 14.36 8.59
C HIS A 324 -3.54 13.73 7.82
N ILE A 325 -3.51 13.80 6.47
CA ILE A 325 -2.39 13.31 5.65
C ILE A 325 -1.02 13.83 6.14
N ASN A 326 -0.96 15.04 6.69
CA ASN A 326 0.27 15.62 7.19
C ASN A 326 0.79 14.88 8.44
N ALA A 327 -0.12 14.51 9.32
CA ALA A 327 0.22 13.71 10.50
C ALA A 327 0.48 12.23 10.14
N ASP A 328 -0.17 11.71 9.09
CA ASP A 328 0.08 10.36 8.58
C ASP A 328 1.50 10.24 8.01
N ILE A 329 1.97 11.28 7.30
CA ILE A 329 3.37 11.38 6.83
C ILE A 329 4.32 11.43 8.03
N ALA A 330 4.03 12.22 9.05
CA ALA A 330 4.84 12.32 10.26
C ALA A 330 4.91 10.98 11.02
N ASP A 331 3.79 10.26 11.16
CA ASP A 331 3.75 8.92 11.74
C ASP A 331 4.59 7.91 10.95
N ALA A 332 4.54 7.97 9.62
CA ALA A 332 5.37 7.11 8.78
C ALA A 332 6.87 7.41 8.95
N VAL A 333 7.27 8.69 9.11
CA VAL A 333 8.65 9.08 9.45
C VAL A 333 9.07 8.50 10.78
N LEU A 334 8.24 8.64 11.81
CA LEU A 334 8.52 8.12 13.16
C LEU A 334 8.68 6.61 13.17
N ARG A 335 7.76 5.91 12.53
CA ARG A 335 7.77 4.44 12.44
C ARG A 335 9.01 3.94 11.72
N TYR A 336 9.40 4.61 10.63
CA TYR A 336 10.64 4.30 9.91
C TYR A 336 11.87 4.49 10.83
N GLN A 337 11.96 5.62 11.52
CA GLN A 337 13.07 5.91 12.43
C GLN A 337 13.17 4.91 13.58
N LEU A 338 12.04 4.55 14.19
CA LEU A 338 11.98 3.56 15.27
C LEU A 338 12.42 2.17 14.79
N ALA A 339 12.04 1.78 13.57
CA ALA A 339 12.37 0.47 13.04
C ALA A 339 13.81 0.35 12.54
N THR A 340 14.40 1.43 12.04
CA THR A 340 15.70 1.38 11.35
C THR A 340 16.84 2.02 12.12
N GLY A 341 16.56 3.02 12.96
CA GLY A 341 17.60 3.84 13.59
C GLY A 341 18.43 4.67 12.60
N ASP A 342 17.95 4.90 11.38
CA ASP A 342 18.68 5.57 10.29
C ASP A 342 18.88 7.07 10.58
N LYS A 343 20.01 7.41 11.20
CA LYS A 343 20.38 8.78 11.55
C LYS A 343 20.60 9.68 10.35
N LYS A 344 21.06 9.12 9.23
CA LYS A 344 21.26 9.89 8.01
C LYS A 344 19.92 10.32 7.42
N PHE A 345 18.96 9.41 7.34
CA PHE A 345 17.61 9.73 6.90
C PHE A 345 16.93 10.73 7.88
N GLU A 346 17.11 10.54 9.20
CA GLU A 346 16.56 11.46 10.21
C GLU A 346 17.01 12.90 9.92
N HIS A 347 18.33 13.11 9.74
CA HIS A 347 18.93 14.41 9.45
C HIS A 347 18.49 14.99 8.09
N GLU A 348 18.64 14.20 7.01
CA GLU A 348 18.44 14.68 5.62
C GLU A 348 16.97 14.88 5.26
N THR A 349 16.05 14.10 5.83
CA THR A 349 14.63 14.03 5.41
C THR A 349 13.65 14.12 6.58
N GLY A 350 13.88 13.33 7.62
CA GLY A 350 12.90 13.13 8.70
C GLY A 350 12.60 14.42 9.47
N VAL A 351 13.63 15.13 9.93
CA VAL A 351 13.46 16.37 10.70
C VAL A 351 12.72 17.43 9.90
N GLU A 352 13.04 17.59 8.60
CA GLU A 352 12.39 18.60 7.74
C GLU A 352 10.90 18.32 7.54
N LEU A 353 10.52 17.05 7.31
CA LEU A 353 9.12 16.65 7.20
C LEU A 353 8.36 16.88 8.51
N LEU A 354 8.92 16.45 9.65
CA LEU A 354 8.31 16.62 10.96
C LEU A 354 8.12 18.10 11.33
N VAL A 355 9.11 18.94 11.09
CA VAL A 355 9.06 20.39 11.37
C VAL A 355 8.03 21.07 10.47
N SER A 356 8.04 20.76 9.19
CA SER A 356 7.15 21.42 8.22
C SER A 356 5.68 21.08 8.48
N THR A 357 5.37 19.85 8.87
CA THR A 357 4.01 19.42 9.25
C THR A 357 3.61 19.93 10.63
N ALA A 358 4.54 20.01 11.60
CA ALA A 358 4.26 20.59 12.92
C ALA A 358 3.93 22.09 12.85
N ARG A 359 4.59 22.84 11.95
CA ARG A 359 4.25 24.25 11.67
C ARG A 359 2.82 24.39 11.17
N LEU A 360 2.37 23.48 10.30
CA LEU A 360 0.97 23.44 9.85
C LEU A 360 0.02 23.32 11.04
N TRP A 361 0.21 22.30 11.89
CA TRP A 361 -0.67 22.06 13.03
C TRP A 361 -0.68 23.23 14.01
N SER A 362 0.48 23.84 14.26
CA SER A 362 0.61 24.99 15.16
C SER A 362 -0.11 26.24 14.65
N SER A 363 -0.26 26.38 13.31
CA SER A 363 -0.97 27.51 12.70
C SER A 363 -2.45 27.22 12.40
N LEU A 364 -2.81 25.95 12.19
CA LEU A 364 -4.19 25.53 11.97
C LEU A 364 -5.00 25.50 13.28
N GLY A 365 -4.40 25.03 14.36
CA GLY A 365 -5.04 24.96 15.67
C GLY A 365 -4.81 26.22 16.52
N HIS A 366 -5.53 26.31 17.63
CA HIS A 366 -5.42 27.42 18.59
C HIS A 366 -5.67 26.96 20.02
N PHE A 367 -5.21 27.75 21.00
CA PHE A 367 -5.55 27.54 22.40
C PHE A 367 -6.87 28.24 22.73
N ASP A 368 -7.81 27.51 23.32
CA ASP A 368 -9.04 28.08 23.86
C ASP A 368 -8.83 28.78 25.20
N GLY A 369 -9.90 29.37 25.76
CA GLY A 369 -9.87 30.07 27.06
C GLY A 369 -9.55 29.17 28.25
N ALA A 370 -9.62 27.85 28.12
CA ALA A 370 -9.25 26.86 29.13
C ALA A 370 -7.80 26.36 28.97
N GLY A 371 -7.09 26.80 27.93
CA GLY A 371 -5.73 26.38 27.61
C GLY A 371 -5.66 25.03 26.90
N GLN A 372 -6.76 24.55 26.34
CA GLN A 372 -6.80 23.37 25.50
C GLN A 372 -6.50 23.74 24.03
N PHE A 373 -5.69 22.93 23.36
CA PHE A 373 -5.38 23.13 21.94
C PHE A 373 -6.42 22.43 21.07
N ARG A 374 -7.11 23.20 20.23
CA ARG A 374 -8.22 22.76 19.38
C ARG A 374 -7.87 22.86 17.91
N ILE A 375 -8.38 21.91 17.11
CA ILE A 375 -8.31 21.90 15.66
C ILE A 375 -9.73 21.84 15.13
N GLU A 376 -10.15 22.85 14.37
CA GLU A 376 -11.50 23.02 13.90
C GLU A 376 -11.55 23.02 12.37
N GLY A 377 -12.73 22.70 11.79
CA GLY A 377 -12.99 22.78 10.36
C GLY A 377 -12.20 21.78 9.51
N VAL A 378 -11.96 20.56 10.02
CA VAL A 378 -11.21 19.52 9.32
C VAL A 378 -12.10 18.36 8.87
N THR A 379 -11.64 17.64 7.85
CA THR A 379 -12.20 16.35 7.45
C THR A 379 -11.29 15.24 7.95
N GLY A 380 -11.83 14.32 8.75
CA GLY A 380 -11.12 13.12 9.20
C GLY A 380 -11.05 12.04 8.13
N PRO A 381 -10.53 10.85 8.46
CA PRO A 381 -10.55 9.69 7.56
C PRO A 381 -11.92 9.29 7.07
N ASP A 382 -12.98 9.44 7.88
CA ASP A 382 -14.35 9.10 7.49
C ASP A 382 -14.94 10.15 6.56
N GLU A 383 -15.09 9.80 5.29
CA GLU A 383 -15.65 10.69 4.26
C GLU A 383 -17.18 10.90 4.40
N TYR A 384 -17.88 10.24 5.34
CA TYR A 384 -19.27 10.53 5.67
C TYR A 384 -19.41 11.66 6.68
N SER A 385 -18.28 12.26 7.07
CA SER A 385 -18.19 13.55 7.75
C SER A 385 -17.61 14.60 6.79
N ALA A 386 -18.12 15.84 6.86
CA ALA A 386 -17.54 16.96 6.11
C ALA A 386 -16.53 17.73 6.97
N LEU A 387 -16.81 19.00 7.21
CA LEU A 387 -16.02 19.80 8.15
C LEU A 387 -16.50 19.52 9.58
N SER A 388 -15.60 19.04 10.39
CA SER A 388 -15.83 18.73 11.80
C SER A 388 -14.79 19.37 12.69
N ASP A 389 -15.17 19.64 13.93
CA ASP A 389 -14.30 20.22 14.91
C ASP A 389 -13.76 19.12 15.84
N ASN A 390 -12.48 19.22 16.16
CA ASN A 390 -11.81 18.30 17.08
C ASN A 390 -12.01 16.82 16.73
N ASN A 391 -11.80 16.48 15.43
CA ASN A 391 -11.76 15.09 15.00
C ASN A 391 -10.67 14.33 15.77
N VAL A 392 -11.05 13.28 16.48
CA VAL A 392 -10.16 12.57 17.43
C VAL A 392 -8.94 11.98 16.73
N TYR A 393 -9.14 11.38 15.57
CA TYR A 393 -8.01 10.86 14.78
C TYR A 393 -7.02 11.97 14.43
N THR A 394 -7.50 13.05 13.84
CA THR A 394 -6.68 14.20 13.44
C THR A 394 -5.97 14.81 14.64
N ASN A 395 -6.68 15.04 15.75
CA ASN A 395 -6.09 15.63 16.95
C ASN A 395 -4.99 14.77 17.56
N LEU A 396 -5.20 13.46 17.71
CA LEU A 396 -4.21 12.55 18.28
C LEU A 396 -2.99 12.37 17.35
N MET A 397 -3.19 12.31 16.04
CA MET A 397 -2.09 12.21 15.10
C MET A 397 -1.30 13.53 15.01
N ALA A 398 -1.97 14.68 15.05
CA ALA A 398 -1.32 16.00 15.15
C ALA A 398 -0.55 16.16 16.47
N GLN A 399 -1.11 15.68 17.58
CA GLN A 399 -0.43 15.64 18.88
C GLN A 399 0.90 14.91 18.80
N GLN A 400 0.90 13.72 18.18
CA GLN A 400 2.11 12.92 17.97
C GLN A 400 3.14 13.66 17.11
N ASN A 401 2.69 14.26 15.99
CA ASN A 401 3.57 15.01 15.10
C ASN A 401 4.23 16.21 15.81
N LEU A 402 3.46 17.00 16.56
CA LEU A 402 3.97 18.15 17.33
C LEU A 402 5.01 17.72 18.37
N ALA A 403 4.73 16.65 19.13
CA ALA A 403 5.65 16.10 20.11
C ALA A 403 6.93 15.58 19.45
N ALA A 404 6.79 14.85 18.34
CA ALA A 404 7.88 14.27 17.57
C ALA A 404 8.79 15.33 16.95
N ALA A 405 8.22 16.40 16.37
CA ALA A 405 9.00 17.51 15.84
C ALA A 405 9.83 18.18 16.93
N ALA A 406 9.23 18.47 18.10
CA ALA A 406 9.94 19.03 19.24
C ALA A 406 11.04 18.10 19.77
N GLY A 407 10.82 16.78 19.74
CA GLY A 407 11.85 15.78 20.07
C GLY A 407 12.96 15.70 19.03
N ALA A 408 12.62 15.72 17.76
CA ALA A 408 13.57 15.63 16.65
C ALA A 408 14.55 16.81 16.62
N VAL A 409 14.05 18.05 16.77
CA VAL A 409 14.92 19.24 16.81
C VAL A 409 15.80 19.28 18.06
N ALA A 410 15.38 18.67 19.17
CA ALA A 410 16.21 18.53 20.36
C ALA A 410 17.36 17.51 20.15
N ARG A 411 17.12 16.45 19.37
CA ARG A 411 18.14 15.43 19.03
C ARG A 411 19.11 15.89 17.94
N ASP A 412 18.67 16.79 17.05
CA ASP A 412 19.45 17.32 15.93
C ASP A 412 19.41 18.86 15.90
N PRO A 413 20.16 19.53 16.80
CA PRO A 413 20.18 21.00 16.88
C PRO A 413 20.78 21.68 15.63
N GLU A 414 21.68 20.99 14.91
CA GLU A 414 22.29 21.51 13.67
C GLU A 414 21.21 21.63 12.59
N ARG A 415 20.44 20.58 12.36
CA ARG A 415 19.34 20.58 11.39
C ARG A 415 18.22 21.54 11.83
N ALA A 416 17.92 21.65 13.12
CA ALA A 416 16.98 22.62 13.65
C ALA A 416 17.39 24.06 13.31
N HIS A 417 18.66 24.40 13.47
CA HIS A 417 19.20 25.70 13.11
C HIS A 417 19.11 25.99 11.59
N GLU A 418 19.45 25.01 10.73
CA GLU A 418 19.31 25.13 9.29
C GLU A 418 17.85 25.40 8.86
N LEU A 419 16.89 24.77 9.54
CA LEU A 419 15.46 24.93 9.29
C LEU A 419 14.87 26.18 9.97
N GLY A 420 15.71 26.97 10.67
CA GLY A 420 15.30 28.19 11.36
C GLY A 420 14.35 27.96 12.53
N VAL A 421 14.38 26.80 13.18
CA VAL A 421 13.54 26.49 14.34
C VAL A 421 14.11 27.18 15.58
N THR A 422 13.26 27.97 16.28
CA THR A 422 13.65 28.59 17.53
C THR A 422 13.23 27.76 18.75
N PRO A 423 13.89 27.94 19.92
CA PRO A 423 13.44 27.26 21.16
C PRO A 423 11.97 27.54 21.50
N GLU A 424 11.52 28.77 21.31
CA GLU A 424 10.13 29.20 21.57
C GLU A 424 9.15 28.51 20.61
N GLU A 425 9.55 28.24 19.37
CA GLU A 425 8.75 27.47 18.42
C GLU A 425 8.58 26.02 18.89
N ALA A 426 9.66 25.37 19.28
CA ALA A 426 9.63 24.01 19.81
C ALA A 426 8.83 23.92 21.14
N ASP A 427 8.90 24.94 21.99
CA ASP A 427 8.10 25.01 23.23
C ASP A 427 6.60 25.16 22.94
N ARG A 428 6.21 25.92 21.92
CA ARG A 428 4.82 26.00 21.46
C ARG A 428 4.30 24.65 20.98
N TRP A 429 5.11 23.88 20.24
CA TRP A 429 4.72 22.54 19.79
C TRP A 429 4.51 21.59 20.99
N ARG A 430 5.40 21.63 22.00
CA ARG A 430 5.23 20.84 23.24
C ARG A 430 3.96 21.23 23.98
N ALA A 431 3.69 22.55 24.09
CA ALA A 431 2.49 23.05 24.74
C ALA A 431 1.22 22.63 23.98
N ALA A 432 1.20 22.74 22.67
CA ALA A 432 0.08 22.32 21.83
C ALA A 432 -0.17 20.80 21.94
N ALA A 433 0.90 19.99 21.85
CA ALA A 433 0.79 18.54 22.03
C ALA A 433 0.23 18.18 23.42
N LYS A 434 0.72 18.82 24.48
CA LYS A 434 0.25 18.57 25.85
C LYS A 434 -1.19 19.03 26.09
N GLY A 435 -1.59 20.13 25.45
CA GLY A 435 -2.92 20.72 25.58
C GLY A 435 -3.94 20.19 24.60
N MET A 436 -3.58 19.24 23.71
CA MET A 436 -4.47 18.73 22.66
C MET A 436 -5.79 18.24 23.23
N PHE A 437 -6.89 18.82 22.73
CA PHE A 437 -8.21 18.44 23.15
C PHE A 437 -8.67 17.13 22.46
N VAL A 438 -9.19 16.22 23.25
CA VAL A 438 -9.81 14.98 22.80
C VAL A 438 -11.21 14.93 23.37
N PRO A 439 -12.28 15.01 22.55
CA PRO A 439 -13.65 15.02 23.02
C PRO A 439 -14.03 13.68 23.66
N TYR A 440 -14.87 13.74 24.72
CA TYR A 440 -15.40 12.57 25.42
C TYR A 440 -16.87 12.80 25.79
N ASP A 441 -17.73 11.84 25.50
CA ASP A 441 -19.15 11.86 25.88
C ASP A 441 -19.36 11.12 27.20
N GLU A 442 -19.42 11.86 28.29
CA GLU A 442 -19.61 11.32 29.65
C GLU A 442 -20.93 10.54 29.79
N THR A 443 -21.96 10.91 29.03
CA THR A 443 -23.28 10.28 29.13
C THR A 443 -23.26 8.87 28.53
N ARG A 444 -22.59 8.71 27.41
CA ARG A 444 -22.45 7.42 26.72
C ARG A 444 -21.18 6.67 27.16
N GLY A 445 -20.22 7.36 27.71
CA GLY A 445 -18.93 6.82 28.12
C GLY A 445 -18.06 6.42 26.92
N VAL A 446 -18.10 7.17 25.83
CA VAL A 446 -17.37 6.92 24.58
C VAL A 446 -16.71 8.20 24.07
N HIS A 447 -15.70 8.06 23.23
CA HIS A 447 -15.16 9.19 22.49
C HIS A 447 -15.99 9.42 21.21
N PRO A 448 -16.64 10.59 21.02
CA PRO A 448 -17.21 10.94 19.73
C PRO A 448 -16.09 11.11 18.70
N GLN A 449 -16.30 10.68 17.44
CA GLN A 449 -15.26 10.81 16.40
C GLN A 449 -14.89 12.30 16.14
N SER A 450 -15.78 13.23 16.47
CA SER A 450 -15.60 14.69 16.47
C SER A 450 -16.61 15.34 17.39
N ASP A 451 -16.44 16.62 17.71
CA ASP A 451 -17.39 17.38 18.52
C ASP A 451 -18.83 17.24 17.95
N GLY A 452 -19.78 16.88 18.83
CA GLY A 452 -21.19 16.75 18.49
C GLY A 452 -21.60 15.52 17.67
N PHE A 453 -20.64 14.65 17.28
CA PHE A 453 -21.00 13.47 16.48
C PHE A 453 -22.04 12.57 17.15
N THR A 454 -21.93 12.34 18.46
CA THR A 454 -22.87 11.51 19.22
C THR A 454 -24.25 12.13 19.42
N ASP A 455 -24.42 13.42 19.12
CA ASP A 455 -25.71 14.14 19.18
C ASP A 455 -26.51 14.05 17.88
N HIS A 456 -25.87 13.60 16.79
CA HIS A 456 -26.57 13.38 15.54
C HIS A 456 -27.56 12.22 15.67
N GLU A 457 -28.60 12.24 14.84
CA GLU A 457 -29.53 11.11 14.68
C GLU A 457 -28.80 9.93 14.00
N VAL A 458 -29.02 8.71 14.48
CA VAL A 458 -28.45 7.50 13.88
C VAL A 458 -29.08 7.28 12.48
N TRP A 459 -28.27 6.81 11.53
CA TRP A 459 -28.76 6.42 10.20
C TRP A 459 -29.78 5.28 10.33
N ASP A 460 -30.82 5.33 9.50
CA ASP A 460 -31.83 4.27 9.47
C ASP A 460 -31.31 3.05 8.68
N PHE A 461 -30.58 2.19 9.37
CA PHE A 461 -30.03 0.97 8.78
C PHE A 461 -31.12 -0.09 8.49
N GLN A 462 -32.24 -0.06 9.21
CA GLN A 462 -33.32 -1.05 9.05
C GLN A 462 -34.07 -0.84 7.74
N ASP A 463 -34.34 0.43 7.39
CA ASP A 463 -35.05 0.80 6.18
C ASP A 463 -34.13 1.07 4.97
N THR A 464 -32.82 0.83 5.10
CA THR A 464 -31.85 0.98 4.00
C THR A 464 -31.69 -0.33 3.22
N PRO A 465 -32.18 -0.40 1.97
CA PRO A 465 -32.09 -1.60 1.15
C PRO A 465 -30.63 -1.97 0.82
N PRO A 466 -30.25 -3.27 0.74
CA PRO A 466 -28.89 -3.70 0.45
C PRO A 466 -28.29 -3.14 -0.86
N GLU A 467 -29.12 -2.92 -1.88
CA GLU A 467 -28.70 -2.34 -3.17
C GLU A 467 -28.40 -0.84 -3.11
N LYS A 468 -28.63 -0.19 -1.98
CA LYS A 468 -28.31 1.21 -1.74
C LYS A 468 -26.93 1.43 -1.11
N TYR A 469 -26.15 0.36 -0.96
CA TYR A 469 -24.74 0.47 -0.58
C TYR A 469 -23.84 0.35 -1.83
N PRO A 470 -22.74 1.11 -1.89
CA PRO A 470 -22.30 2.14 -0.93
C PRO A 470 -23.23 3.37 -0.90
N LEU A 471 -23.48 3.89 0.30
CA LEU A 471 -24.46 4.98 0.51
C LEU A 471 -24.14 6.23 -0.32
N LEU A 472 -22.87 6.55 -0.48
CA LEU A 472 -22.39 7.73 -1.22
C LEU A 472 -22.86 7.78 -2.69
N LEU A 473 -23.17 6.64 -3.29
CA LEU A 473 -23.67 6.57 -4.67
C LEU A 473 -25.19 6.74 -4.78
N HIS A 474 -25.90 6.65 -3.66
CA HIS A 474 -27.38 6.61 -3.65
C HIS A 474 -28.03 7.72 -2.82
N TYR A 475 -27.28 8.34 -1.91
CA TYR A 475 -27.77 9.39 -1.04
C TYR A 475 -26.91 10.65 -1.14
N PRO A 476 -27.51 11.84 -1.13
CA PRO A 476 -26.74 13.08 -1.08
C PRO A 476 -25.86 13.14 0.17
N TYR A 477 -24.61 13.60 0.03
CA TYR A 477 -23.69 13.79 1.16
C TYR A 477 -24.28 14.60 2.30
N PHE A 478 -25.14 15.60 2.01
CA PHE A 478 -25.85 16.39 3.01
C PHE A 478 -26.67 15.54 3.99
N GLN A 479 -27.25 14.41 3.54
CA GLN A 479 -27.99 13.50 4.42
C GLN A 479 -27.01 12.71 5.31
N LEU A 480 -25.88 12.26 4.76
CA LEU A 480 -24.88 11.49 5.47
C LEU A 480 -24.20 12.32 6.56
N TYR A 481 -23.81 13.57 6.27
CA TYR A 481 -23.13 14.46 7.20
C TYR A 481 -23.91 14.81 8.47
N ARG A 482 -25.18 14.54 8.51
CA ARG A 482 -26.09 14.86 9.63
C ARG A 482 -26.46 13.63 10.46
N LYS A 483 -25.84 12.49 10.17
CA LYS A 483 -26.17 11.20 10.80
C LYS A 483 -24.96 10.56 11.42
N GLN A 484 -25.22 9.73 12.41
CA GLN A 484 -24.22 8.78 12.89
C GLN A 484 -24.19 7.60 11.93
N VAL A 485 -23.31 7.67 10.95
CA VAL A 485 -23.01 6.62 9.98
C VAL A 485 -21.58 6.81 9.50
N ILE A 486 -20.83 5.74 9.36
CA ILE A 486 -19.39 5.76 9.11
C ILE A 486 -19.09 4.94 7.87
N LYS A 487 -18.48 5.58 6.88
CA LYS A 487 -17.98 4.94 5.66
C LYS A 487 -16.83 4.03 5.95
N GLN A 488 -15.83 4.56 6.68
CA GLN A 488 -14.58 3.88 7.00
C GLN A 488 -14.09 4.23 8.40
N ALA A 489 -13.32 3.32 8.99
CA ALA A 489 -12.77 3.49 10.33
C ALA A 489 -12.02 4.82 10.47
N ASP A 490 -12.40 5.62 11.44
CA ASP A 490 -11.80 6.88 11.85
C ASP A 490 -11.33 6.76 13.31
N LEU A 491 -12.24 6.81 14.29
CA LEU A 491 -11.89 6.56 15.68
C LEU A 491 -11.29 5.16 15.90
N VAL A 492 -11.82 4.11 15.26
CA VAL A 492 -11.27 2.75 15.39
C VAL A 492 -9.84 2.68 14.84
N LEU A 493 -9.51 3.47 13.82
CA LEU A 493 -8.12 3.62 13.37
C LEU A 493 -7.26 4.37 14.40
N ALA A 494 -7.80 5.40 15.07
CA ALA A 494 -7.12 6.09 16.17
C ALA A 494 -6.83 5.14 17.35
N LEU A 495 -7.77 4.26 17.72
CA LEU A 495 -7.56 3.22 18.73
C LEU A 495 -6.39 2.28 18.36
N HIS A 496 -6.13 2.06 17.08
CA HIS A 496 -5.00 1.26 16.61
C HIS A 496 -3.69 2.05 16.64
N LEU A 497 -3.61 3.19 15.95
CA LEU A 497 -2.37 3.95 15.75
C LEU A 497 -1.93 4.72 17.00
N ARG A 498 -2.88 5.21 17.75
CA ARG A 498 -2.69 5.97 18.99
C ARG A 498 -3.32 5.26 20.19
N GLY A 499 -3.20 3.93 20.20
CA GLY A 499 -3.73 3.09 21.27
C GLY A 499 -3.17 3.40 22.66
N ASP A 500 -2.09 4.17 22.77
CA ASP A 500 -1.54 4.72 23.99
C ASP A 500 -2.42 5.82 24.64
N ALA A 501 -3.28 6.47 23.86
CA ALA A 501 -4.19 7.50 24.35
C ALA A 501 -5.47 6.95 25.00
N PHE A 502 -5.73 5.64 24.90
CA PHE A 502 -6.96 5.00 25.37
C PHE A 502 -6.66 3.85 26.31
N ASP A 503 -7.43 3.73 27.38
CA ASP A 503 -7.36 2.54 28.22
C ASP A 503 -8.10 1.34 27.57
N ALA A 504 -7.95 0.15 28.15
CA ALA A 504 -8.57 -1.08 27.62
C ALA A 504 -10.11 -1.04 27.67
N ARG A 505 -10.69 -0.33 28.65
CA ARG A 505 -12.14 -0.19 28.81
C ARG A 505 -12.71 0.76 27.76
N ASP A 506 -12.00 1.86 27.52
CA ASP A 506 -12.39 2.83 26.47
C ASP A 506 -12.34 2.17 25.10
N LYS A 507 -11.26 1.45 24.77
CA LYS A 507 -11.15 0.71 23.52
C LYS A 507 -12.32 -0.27 23.30
N ALA A 508 -12.71 -1.01 24.34
CA ALA A 508 -13.80 -1.97 24.22
C ALA A 508 -15.15 -1.26 24.02
N ARG A 509 -15.42 -0.16 24.72
CA ARG A 509 -16.68 0.61 24.60
C ARG A 509 -16.76 1.35 23.27
N ASP A 510 -15.69 2.02 22.88
CA ASP A 510 -15.62 2.74 21.61
C ASP A 510 -15.77 1.77 20.45
N PHE A 511 -15.08 0.62 20.47
CA PHE A 511 -15.21 -0.40 19.45
C PHE A 511 -16.67 -0.90 19.32
N ASP A 512 -17.33 -1.27 20.43
CA ASP A 512 -18.73 -1.70 20.43
C ASP A 512 -19.68 -0.63 19.89
N TYR A 513 -19.44 0.65 20.21
CA TYR A 513 -20.23 1.76 19.74
C TYR A 513 -20.09 1.96 18.22
N TYR A 514 -18.86 2.01 17.72
CA TYR A 514 -18.59 2.29 16.31
C TYR A 514 -18.88 1.12 15.37
N GLU A 515 -18.84 -0.11 15.86
CA GLU A 515 -19.25 -1.29 15.09
C GLU A 515 -20.70 -1.20 14.61
N ARG A 516 -21.60 -0.61 15.41
CA ARG A 516 -23.02 -0.44 15.07
C ARG A 516 -23.27 0.61 13.98
N LEU A 517 -22.30 1.45 13.70
CA LEU A 517 -22.41 2.61 12.82
C LEU A 517 -21.61 2.48 11.52
N THR A 518 -20.65 1.54 11.47
CA THR A 518 -19.71 1.41 10.36
C THR A 518 -20.27 0.50 9.26
N VAL A 519 -20.57 1.09 8.11
CA VAL A 519 -21.12 0.37 6.94
C VAL A 519 -20.07 -0.25 6.05
N ARG A 520 -18.80 0.11 6.23
CA ARG A 520 -17.66 -0.39 5.44
C ARG A 520 -17.82 -0.21 3.93
N ASP A 521 -18.29 0.97 3.52
CA ASP A 521 -18.32 1.39 2.12
C ASP A 521 -16.89 1.78 1.62
N SER A 522 -15.86 1.22 2.26
CA SER A 522 -14.45 1.44 1.98
C SER A 522 -13.63 0.19 2.31
N SER A 523 -12.65 -0.11 1.46
CA SER A 523 -11.70 -1.21 1.66
C SER A 523 -10.71 -0.99 2.84
N LEU A 524 -10.69 0.20 3.45
CA LEU A 524 -9.75 0.57 4.52
C LEU A 524 -10.22 0.17 5.91
N SER A 525 -11.49 -0.17 6.10
CA SER A 525 -12.08 -0.37 7.44
C SER A 525 -11.71 -1.71 8.07
N ALA A 526 -11.84 -2.80 7.30
CA ALA A 526 -11.75 -4.16 7.82
C ALA A 526 -10.45 -4.45 8.57
N CYS A 527 -9.31 -3.92 8.12
CA CYS A 527 -8.03 -4.17 8.79
C CYS A 527 -7.96 -3.54 10.19
N SER A 528 -8.39 -2.28 10.35
CA SER A 528 -8.39 -1.59 11.65
C SER A 528 -9.39 -2.23 12.61
N GLN A 529 -10.57 -2.61 12.09
CA GLN A 529 -11.56 -3.37 12.85
C GLN A 529 -11.02 -4.74 13.28
N ALA A 530 -10.26 -5.46 12.42
CA ALA A 530 -9.62 -6.71 12.79
C ALA A 530 -8.62 -6.55 13.93
N VAL A 531 -7.79 -5.50 13.89
CA VAL A 531 -6.79 -5.21 14.93
C VAL A 531 -7.46 -4.96 16.27
N ILE A 532 -8.46 -4.07 16.31
CA ILE A 532 -9.11 -3.71 17.58
C ILE A 532 -10.03 -4.84 18.07
N ALA A 533 -10.76 -5.52 17.19
CA ALA A 533 -11.53 -6.70 17.56
C ALA A 533 -10.66 -7.76 18.25
N ALA A 534 -9.44 -8.02 17.71
CA ALA A 534 -8.49 -8.92 18.35
C ALA A 534 -8.04 -8.40 19.72
N GLU A 535 -7.73 -7.09 19.84
CA GLU A 535 -7.26 -6.48 21.07
C GLU A 535 -8.31 -6.51 22.19
N VAL A 536 -9.58 -6.26 21.87
CA VAL A 536 -10.69 -6.26 22.84
C VAL A 536 -11.34 -7.64 23.06
N GLY A 537 -10.78 -8.71 22.47
CA GLY A 537 -11.18 -10.09 22.77
C GLY A 537 -12.22 -10.71 21.83
N HIS A 538 -12.59 -10.05 20.73
CA HIS A 538 -13.53 -10.57 19.71
C HIS A 538 -12.79 -11.33 18.61
N LEU A 539 -12.04 -12.40 18.97
CA LEU A 539 -11.14 -13.09 18.03
C LEU A 539 -11.84 -13.67 16.79
N ARG A 540 -13.09 -14.12 16.91
CA ARG A 540 -13.86 -14.60 15.76
C ARG A 540 -14.16 -13.44 14.79
N LEU A 541 -14.62 -12.30 15.30
CA LEU A 541 -14.89 -11.12 14.49
C LEU A 541 -13.59 -10.57 13.86
N ALA A 542 -12.48 -10.58 14.61
CA ALA A 542 -11.17 -10.22 14.09
C ALA A 542 -10.74 -11.09 12.90
N TYR A 543 -11.00 -12.42 12.99
CA TYR A 543 -10.74 -13.34 11.89
C TYR A 543 -11.66 -13.06 10.68
N ASP A 544 -12.94 -12.81 10.91
CA ASP A 544 -13.88 -12.50 9.83
C ASP A 544 -13.48 -11.20 9.09
N TYR A 545 -13.02 -10.16 9.80
CA TYR A 545 -12.47 -8.94 9.20
C TYR A 545 -11.12 -9.15 8.50
N LEU A 546 -10.25 -9.99 9.04
CA LEU A 546 -9.03 -10.39 8.33
C LEU A 546 -9.36 -11.05 6.99
N CYS A 547 -10.36 -11.97 6.97
CA CYS A 547 -10.81 -12.60 5.72
C CYS A 547 -11.31 -11.56 4.71
N GLU A 548 -12.13 -10.60 5.14
CA GLU A 548 -12.62 -9.53 4.28
C GLU A 548 -11.46 -8.72 3.66
N ALA A 549 -10.48 -8.32 4.46
CA ALA A 549 -9.31 -7.58 3.97
C ALA A 549 -8.41 -8.42 3.04
N ALA A 550 -8.11 -9.66 3.44
CA ALA A 550 -7.16 -10.52 2.74
C ALA A 550 -7.70 -11.06 1.40
N LEU A 551 -9.02 -11.29 1.33
CA LEU A 551 -9.67 -11.85 0.15
C LEU A 551 -10.35 -10.77 -0.72
N MET A 552 -10.23 -9.49 -0.37
CA MET A 552 -10.82 -8.35 -1.07
C MET A 552 -10.68 -8.47 -2.59
N ASP A 553 -9.47 -8.67 -3.05
CA ASP A 553 -9.13 -8.73 -4.48
C ASP A 553 -9.16 -10.15 -5.03
N LEU A 554 -8.82 -11.17 -4.24
CA LEU A 554 -8.81 -12.57 -4.67
C LEU A 554 -10.22 -13.09 -4.95
N ASP A 555 -11.20 -12.68 -4.14
CA ASP A 555 -12.62 -13.02 -4.31
C ASP A 555 -13.41 -11.90 -5.00
N ASN A 556 -12.73 -10.82 -5.45
CA ASN A 556 -13.34 -9.67 -6.11
C ASN A 556 -14.58 -9.11 -5.37
N LEU A 557 -14.44 -8.93 -4.05
CA LEU A 557 -15.56 -8.59 -3.16
C LEU A 557 -16.26 -7.28 -3.55
N GLU A 558 -15.51 -6.28 -4.03
CA GLU A 558 -16.02 -4.99 -4.50
C GLU A 558 -16.33 -4.95 -6.00
N LYS A 559 -16.12 -6.07 -6.72
CA LYS A 559 -16.36 -6.22 -8.17
C LYS A 559 -15.59 -5.22 -9.05
N ASN A 560 -14.46 -4.72 -8.57
CA ASN A 560 -13.63 -3.69 -9.22
C ASN A 560 -12.14 -4.04 -9.30
N THR A 561 -11.77 -5.32 -9.15
CA THR A 561 -10.37 -5.76 -9.32
C THR A 561 -9.83 -5.56 -10.73
N ALA A 562 -10.71 -5.37 -11.73
CA ALA A 562 -10.32 -4.96 -13.08
C ALA A 562 -9.59 -3.60 -13.09
N ASP A 563 -9.89 -2.72 -12.13
CA ASP A 563 -9.27 -1.41 -11.97
C ASP A 563 -7.91 -1.46 -11.25
N GLY A 564 -7.51 -2.63 -10.80
CA GLY A 564 -6.29 -2.90 -10.03
C GLY A 564 -6.55 -3.29 -8.58
N LEU A 565 -5.51 -3.82 -7.92
CA LEU A 565 -5.58 -4.31 -6.55
C LEU A 565 -5.66 -3.15 -5.54
N HIS A 566 -6.29 -3.41 -4.39
CA HIS A 566 -6.40 -2.44 -3.29
C HIS A 566 -5.17 -2.53 -2.39
N MET A 567 -4.12 -1.73 -2.65
CA MET A 567 -2.85 -1.82 -1.92
C MET A 567 -3.02 -1.66 -0.40
N ALA A 568 -3.91 -0.79 0.05
CA ALA A 568 -4.19 -0.62 1.48
C ALA A 568 -4.89 -1.83 2.11
N ALA A 569 -5.81 -2.51 1.39
CA ALA A 569 -6.43 -3.75 1.88
C ALA A 569 -5.42 -4.91 1.92
N LEU A 570 -4.54 -5.00 0.91
CA LEU A 570 -3.44 -5.96 0.92
C LEU A 570 -2.51 -5.72 2.13
N ALA A 571 -2.13 -4.47 2.39
CA ALA A 571 -1.38 -4.11 3.59
C ALA A 571 -2.16 -4.45 4.87
N GLY A 572 -3.46 -4.20 4.85
CA GLY A 572 -4.38 -4.49 5.94
C GLY A 572 -4.39 -5.97 6.36
N SER A 573 -4.19 -6.91 5.44
CA SER A 573 -4.09 -8.33 5.77
C SER A 573 -2.88 -8.63 6.67
N TRP A 574 -1.71 -8.07 6.35
CA TRP A 574 -0.51 -8.20 7.19
C TRP A 574 -0.68 -7.45 8.52
N ILE A 575 -1.25 -6.24 8.50
CA ILE A 575 -1.50 -5.44 9.70
C ILE A 575 -2.43 -6.20 10.67
N ALA A 576 -3.51 -6.79 10.17
CA ALA A 576 -4.42 -7.60 10.99
C ALA A 576 -3.70 -8.83 11.62
N LEU A 577 -2.79 -9.46 10.88
CA LEU A 577 -2.00 -10.59 11.39
C LEU A 577 -0.98 -10.14 12.44
N VAL A 578 -0.20 -9.11 12.17
CA VAL A 578 0.95 -8.71 13.01
C VAL A 578 0.52 -7.80 14.15
N ALA A 579 -0.28 -6.76 13.86
CA ALA A 579 -0.76 -5.84 14.90
C ALA A 579 -2.03 -6.33 15.60
N GLY A 580 -2.89 -7.12 14.93
CA GLY A 580 -4.08 -7.74 15.53
C GLY A 580 -3.73 -9.01 16.30
N PHE A 581 -3.49 -10.12 15.60
CA PHE A 581 -3.22 -11.42 16.23
C PHE A 581 -1.84 -11.51 16.89
N GLY A 582 -0.81 -10.87 16.32
CA GLY A 582 0.51 -10.71 16.93
C GLY A 582 0.52 -9.72 18.08
N GLY A 583 -0.44 -8.81 18.11
CA GLY A 583 -0.56 -7.76 19.12
C GLY A 583 0.62 -6.79 19.14
N MET A 584 1.32 -6.64 17.99
CA MET A 584 2.49 -5.79 17.89
C MET A 584 2.12 -4.31 18.00
N ARG A 585 2.88 -3.59 18.84
CA ARG A 585 2.91 -2.12 18.89
C ARG A 585 4.36 -1.68 18.98
N HIS A 586 4.80 -0.78 18.11
CA HIS A 586 6.16 -0.21 18.14
C HIS A 586 6.05 1.30 18.37
N ARG A 587 6.50 1.75 19.53
CA ARG A 587 6.41 3.14 20.00
C ARG A 587 7.76 3.61 20.55
N GLU A 588 7.88 4.88 20.87
CA GLU A 588 9.12 5.44 21.45
C GLU A 588 9.53 4.76 22.76
N ASP A 589 8.57 4.25 23.53
CA ASP A 589 8.80 3.54 24.81
C ASP A 589 9.11 2.04 24.62
N GLY A 590 9.15 1.52 23.38
CA GLY A 590 9.59 0.18 23.07
C GLY A 590 8.73 -0.60 22.07
N LEU A 591 9.13 -1.86 21.90
CA LEU A 591 8.46 -2.84 21.05
C LEU A 591 7.63 -3.81 21.90
N PHE A 592 6.33 -3.84 21.68
CA PHE A 592 5.36 -4.60 22.48
C PHE A 592 4.71 -5.68 21.64
N PHE A 593 4.39 -6.80 22.29
CA PHE A 593 3.62 -7.89 21.74
C PHE A 593 2.58 -8.38 22.75
N ALA A 594 1.35 -8.53 22.32
CA ALA A 594 0.27 -9.15 23.09
C ALA A 594 -0.47 -10.15 22.19
N PRO A 595 0.18 -11.29 21.86
CA PRO A 595 -0.31 -12.22 20.85
C PRO A 595 -1.58 -12.97 21.28
N ARG A 596 -2.45 -13.22 20.29
CA ARG A 596 -3.72 -13.93 20.45
C ARG A 596 -3.93 -14.81 19.22
N LEU A 597 -4.06 -16.11 19.40
CA LEU A 597 -4.27 -17.03 18.27
C LEU A 597 -5.77 -17.32 18.10
N PRO A 598 -6.36 -17.12 16.91
CA PRO A 598 -7.76 -17.45 16.69
C PRO A 598 -8.00 -18.96 16.71
N ALA A 599 -9.22 -19.38 17.04
CA ALA A 599 -9.60 -20.77 17.01
C ALA A 599 -9.45 -21.34 15.58
N GLY A 600 -8.90 -22.54 15.46
CA GLY A 600 -8.69 -23.21 14.17
C GLY A 600 -7.30 -23.00 13.56
N TRP A 601 -6.48 -22.10 14.12
CA TRP A 601 -5.08 -21.98 13.72
C TRP A 601 -4.18 -22.77 14.69
N ASP A 602 -3.22 -23.49 14.14
CA ASP A 602 -2.21 -24.21 14.92
C ASP A 602 -0.99 -23.32 15.20
N ARG A 603 -0.64 -22.47 14.23
CA ARG A 603 0.55 -21.62 14.31
C ARG A 603 0.39 -20.36 13.44
N LEU A 604 0.87 -19.23 13.98
CA LEU A 604 1.17 -18.01 13.24
C LEU A 604 2.65 -17.67 13.46
N CYS A 605 3.40 -17.46 12.39
CA CYS A 605 4.78 -17.00 12.46
C CYS A 605 5.00 -15.85 11.48
N PHE A 606 5.66 -14.79 11.94
CA PHE A 606 6.03 -13.65 11.10
C PHE A 606 7.42 -13.14 11.46
N LYS A 607 7.99 -12.39 10.54
CA LYS A 607 9.33 -11.81 10.68
C LYS A 607 9.26 -10.29 10.58
N LEU A 608 10.13 -9.61 11.31
CA LEU A 608 10.24 -8.16 11.35
C LEU A 608 11.71 -7.77 11.17
N LEU A 609 11.98 -6.87 10.25
CA LEU A 609 13.31 -6.27 10.10
C LEU A 609 13.41 -5.03 10.99
N LEU A 610 14.32 -5.06 11.95
CA LEU A 610 14.52 -4.02 12.97
C LEU A 610 16.01 -3.70 13.06
N GLU A 611 16.42 -2.47 12.75
CA GLU A 611 17.81 -2.02 12.76
C GLU A 611 18.75 -2.99 11.99
N GLY A 612 18.29 -3.49 10.84
CA GLY A 612 19.02 -4.47 10.02
C GLY A 612 19.01 -5.91 10.55
N ARG A 613 18.30 -6.19 11.65
CA ARG A 613 18.19 -7.51 12.28
C ARG A 613 16.82 -8.12 12.06
N VAL A 614 16.75 -9.42 11.86
CA VAL A 614 15.47 -10.13 11.69
C VAL A 614 15.01 -10.69 13.03
N LEU A 615 13.86 -10.21 13.53
CA LEU A 615 13.12 -10.79 14.64
C LEU A 615 12.06 -11.75 14.11
N ARG A 616 12.15 -13.02 14.47
CA ARG A 616 11.12 -14.02 14.20
C ARG A 616 10.21 -14.15 15.42
N VAL A 617 8.91 -13.98 15.22
CA VAL A 617 7.86 -14.16 16.23
C VAL A 617 7.01 -15.36 15.84
N GLU A 618 6.98 -16.39 16.68
CA GLU A 618 6.18 -17.59 16.50
C GLU A 618 5.16 -17.74 17.60
N ILE A 619 3.91 -17.90 17.22
CA ILE A 619 2.75 -17.97 18.12
C ILE A 619 2.07 -19.32 17.90
N VAL A 620 1.99 -20.10 18.93
CA VAL A 620 1.22 -21.37 19.00
C VAL A 620 0.27 -21.29 20.19
N LYS A 621 -0.66 -22.22 20.29
CA LYS A 621 -1.62 -22.22 21.40
C LYS A 621 -0.92 -22.11 22.76
N GLY A 622 -1.22 -21.06 23.52
CA GLY A 622 -0.72 -20.80 24.87
C GLY A 622 0.75 -20.34 24.96
N ARG A 623 1.45 -20.15 23.85
CA ARG A 623 2.88 -19.76 23.89
C ARG A 623 3.30 -18.91 22.70
N ALA A 624 4.09 -17.88 22.97
CA ALA A 624 4.86 -17.13 21.97
C ALA A 624 6.36 -17.43 22.12
N THR A 625 7.08 -17.44 21.00
CA THR A 625 8.54 -17.59 20.93
C THR A 625 9.13 -16.47 20.09
N TYR A 626 10.12 -15.80 20.64
CA TYR A 626 10.84 -14.69 19.99
C TYR A 626 12.27 -15.14 19.71
N THR A 627 12.73 -15.02 18.47
CA THR A 627 14.09 -15.41 18.08
C THR A 627 14.70 -14.30 17.23
N LEU A 628 15.81 -13.75 17.71
CA LEU A 628 16.61 -12.78 16.96
C LEU A 628 17.64 -13.52 16.11
N ASP A 629 17.79 -13.15 14.83
CA ASP A 629 18.71 -13.82 13.89
C ASP A 629 20.15 -13.81 14.44
N PRO A 630 20.87 -14.96 14.40
CA PRO A 630 22.26 -15.05 14.82
C PRO A 630 23.22 -14.14 14.05
N GLN A 631 22.97 -13.86 12.77
CA GLN A 631 23.79 -12.96 11.93
C GLN A 631 23.81 -11.51 12.44
N ALA A 632 22.87 -11.15 13.30
CA ALA A 632 22.82 -9.84 13.95
C ALA A 632 23.99 -9.57 14.89
N ALA A 633 24.74 -10.57 15.33
CA ALA A 633 25.91 -10.41 16.21
C ALA A 633 27.09 -9.68 15.56
N ASP A 634 27.20 -9.71 14.22
CA ASP A 634 28.31 -9.13 13.46
C ASP A 634 28.08 -7.66 13.05
N SER A 635 26.87 -7.10 13.25
CA SER A 635 26.49 -5.78 12.71
C SER A 635 26.91 -4.58 13.57
N GLY A 636 27.59 -4.78 14.71
CA GLY A 636 28.04 -3.68 15.60
C GLY A 636 26.92 -2.91 16.32
N THR A 637 25.68 -3.14 16.00
CA THR A 637 24.51 -2.69 16.74
C THR A 637 24.27 -3.64 17.91
N GLY A 638 24.12 -3.14 19.13
CA GLY A 638 24.10 -3.87 20.40
C GLY A 638 23.59 -5.32 20.36
N ALA A 639 24.26 -6.19 21.10
CA ALA A 639 24.06 -7.65 21.05
C ALA A 639 22.64 -8.13 21.42
N THR A 640 21.75 -7.28 21.90
CA THR A 640 20.41 -7.67 22.39
C THR A 640 19.30 -6.79 21.83
N LEU A 641 18.06 -7.31 21.81
CA LEU A 641 16.86 -6.55 21.51
C LEU A 641 15.89 -6.61 22.70
N ASP A 642 15.40 -5.47 23.15
CA ASP A 642 14.43 -5.35 24.23
C ASP A 642 13.01 -5.39 23.68
N VAL A 643 12.20 -6.33 24.13
CA VAL A 643 10.79 -6.44 23.77
C VAL A 643 9.94 -6.63 25.03
N ARG A 644 8.67 -6.23 24.96
CA ARG A 644 7.68 -6.51 26.02
C ARG A 644 6.63 -7.49 25.50
N HIS A 645 6.44 -8.58 26.24
CA HIS A 645 5.39 -9.55 26.03
C HIS A 645 4.30 -9.33 27.06
N TYR A 646 3.17 -8.75 26.70
CA TYR A 646 2.24 -8.14 27.64
C TYR A 646 3.00 -7.21 28.59
N ASP A 647 2.93 -7.44 29.91
CA ASP A 647 3.65 -6.64 30.92
C ASP A 647 5.06 -7.16 31.22
N THR A 648 5.49 -8.26 30.57
CA THR A 648 6.80 -8.89 30.86
C THR A 648 7.86 -8.39 29.88
N ARG A 649 8.95 -7.85 30.44
CA ARG A 649 10.12 -7.45 29.66
C ARG A 649 10.99 -8.66 29.33
N LEU A 650 11.37 -8.80 28.05
CA LEU A 650 12.25 -9.84 27.54
C LEU A 650 13.46 -9.20 26.86
N ILE A 651 14.65 -9.66 27.20
CA ILE A 651 15.90 -9.26 26.54
C ILE A 651 16.32 -10.38 25.62
N LEU A 652 16.15 -10.18 24.31
CA LEU A 652 16.45 -11.19 23.28
C LEU A 652 17.93 -11.14 22.91
N LYS A 653 18.59 -12.32 22.92
CA LYS A 653 19.95 -12.50 22.44
C LYS A 653 19.94 -13.18 21.07
N PRO A 654 20.88 -12.84 20.16
CA PRO A 654 20.98 -13.49 18.87
C PRO A 654 21.08 -15.01 18.98
N GLY A 655 20.25 -15.74 18.22
CA GLY A 655 20.24 -17.19 18.18
C GLY A 655 19.58 -17.91 19.37
N GLU A 656 19.23 -17.19 20.46
CA GLU A 656 18.60 -17.78 21.64
C GLU A 656 17.08 -17.56 21.60
N PRO A 657 16.24 -18.62 21.50
CA PRO A 657 14.78 -18.46 21.55
C PRO A 657 14.29 -18.09 22.97
N SER A 658 13.58 -16.97 23.11
CA SER A 658 12.89 -16.56 24.32
C SER A 658 11.41 -16.95 24.23
N ARG A 659 10.89 -17.65 25.24
CA ARG A 659 9.53 -18.17 25.29
C ARG A 659 8.73 -17.49 26.38
N ALA A 660 7.46 -17.15 26.07
CA ALA A 660 6.54 -16.56 27.02
C ALA A 660 5.14 -17.16 26.88
N PRO A 661 4.38 -17.33 28.00
CA PRO A 661 3.04 -17.85 27.97
C PRO A 661 2.05 -16.81 27.44
N ILE A 662 1.08 -17.25 26.64
CA ILE A 662 -0.05 -16.41 26.21
C ILE A 662 -1.20 -16.67 27.19
N PRO A 663 -1.77 -15.63 27.80
CA PRO A 663 -2.93 -15.78 28.68
C PRO A 663 -4.15 -16.24 27.86
N ASP A 664 -5.08 -16.92 28.52
CA ASP A 664 -6.35 -17.27 27.90
C ASP A 664 -7.10 -16.01 27.49
N PRO A 665 -7.68 -15.98 26.27
CA PRO A 665 -8.38 -14.80 25.77
C PRO A 665 -9.62 -14.53 26.61
N VAL A 666 -9.82 -13.29 27.01
CA VAL A 666 -11.08 -12.84 27.59
C VAL A 666 -12.09 -12.79 26.44
N THR A 667 -13.20 -13.52 26.58
CA THR A 667 -14.29 -13.52 25.58
C THR A 667 -15.42 -12.62 26.05
N HIS A 668 -15.85 -11.73 25.18
CA HIS A 668 -17.02 -10.89 25.37
C HIS A 668 -18.10 -11.22 24.33
N PRO A 669 -19.39 -10.94 24.60
CA PRO A 669 -20.42 -10.96 23.56
C PRO A 669 -19.96 -10.07 22.40
N GLY A 670 -20.14 -10.56 21.16
CA GLY A 670 -19.77 -9.77 19.99
C GLY A 670 -20.62 -8.51 19.85
N PRO A 671 -20.05 -7.39 19.33
CA PRO A 671 -20.81 -6.19 19.02
C PRO A 671 -21.84 -6.46 17.92
N GLN A 672 -22.81 -5.57 17.80
CA GLN A 672 -23.79 -5.61 16.71
C GLN A 672 -23.23 -4.81 15.54
N GLN A 673 -23.44 -5.28 14.32
CA GLN A 673 -23.20 -4.53 13.09
C GLN A 673 -24.51 -4.01 12.49
N PRO A 674 -24.47 -3.02 11.58
CA PRO A 674 -25.65 -2.65 10.80
C PRO A 674 -26.19 -3.86 10.02
N PRO A 675 -27.51 -4.04 9.93
CA PRO A 675 -28.12 -5.20 9.26
C PRO A 675 -27.60 -5.38 7.83
N GLY A 676 -27.17 -6.61 7.49
CA GLY A 676 -26.60 -6.95 6.19
C GLY A 676 -25.20 -6.37 5.93
N ARG A 677 -24.56 -5.83 6.97
CA ARG A 677 -23.20 -5.28 6.90
C ARG A 677 -22.21 -6.05 7.81
N GLU A 678 -22.54 -7.29 8.13
CA GLU A 678 -21.62 -8.20 8.78
C GLU A 678 -20.39 -8.46 7.88
N PRO A 679 -19.21 -8.81 8.45
CA PRO A 679 -18.02 -9.12 7.66
C PRO A 679 -18.30 -10.23 6.63
N ARG A 680 -17.81 -10.02 5.40
CA ARG A 680 -17.92 -11.02 4.33
C ARG A 680 -16.95 -12.17 4.60
N THR A 681 -17.48 -13.35 4.90
CA THR A 681 -16.66 -14.53 5.18
C THR A 681 -16.70 -15.53 4.02
N PRO A 682 -15.64 -16.32 3.79
CA PRO A 682 -15.57 -17.32 2.71
C PRO A 682 -16.71 -18.36 2.75
N ARG A 683 -17.31 -18.59 3.93
CA ARG A 683 -18.39 -19.59 4.11
C ARG A 683 -19.73 -19.19 3.47
N GLN A 684 -19.91 -17.91 3.11
CA GLN A 684 -21.15 -17.45 2.47
C GLN A 684 -21.20 -17.75 0.97
N HIS A 685 -20.06 -18.09 0.34
CA HIS A 685 -19.98 -18.45 -1.09
C HIS A 685 -20.06 -19.94 -1.38
N LEU A 686 -20.16 -20.80 -0.35
CA LEU A 686 -20.26 -22.25 -0.48
C LEU A 686 -21.69 -22.80 -0.23
N GLN A 687 -22.72 -21.93 -0.22
CA GLN A 687 -24.13 -22.34 -0.15
C GLN A 687 -24.82 -22.11 -1.49
#